data_dab2880f8c31d2eb141ea31842a48978
#
_entry.id   dab2880f8c31d2eb141ea31842a48978
#
_cell.length_a   1.000
_cell.length_b   1.000
_cell.length_c   1.000
_cell.angle_alpha   90.00
_cell.angle_beta   90.00
_cell.angle_gamma   90.00
#
_symmetry.space_group_name_H-M   'P 1'
#
loop_
_entity.id
_entity.type
_entity.pdbx_description
1 polymer ?
#
loop_
_entity_poly.entity_id
_entity_poly.type
_entity_poly.pdbx_seq_one_letter_code
_entity_poly.pdbx_strand_id
1 'polypeptide(L)'
;MNLLEIGIPTVPLRGMVVYPNIVIHLDIGRDKSIKAVEAAMNEDRILAVVTQKDDAVDAPTVHDLAQMGTLVKIKQMLRLPGGIVRVLVEGITRIRLMNITSMDPYYIGDYERVASEFEDDVELEAYRRLVQAKFGEWAEEAKSVTDEGVTRVMELRNPCELADQVAFLLPINNLKRQELLEELSVARRLNMIVGILNMELQISDLENSINNQVRQSMEKAQKEYFLREKIRVIHDELGDKGDPEEEAEELRVKLKALNLSEDVHTRIDKEISRYSRMPQLMPEATILRNYLDWVLALPWNELTEDRLDIKGAHAMLEADHYGLEKVKKRILEFLAVRKLTGKNSGSILCLVGPPGVGKTSLATSIAKAMNRKFIRASLGGVRDEAEIRGHRRTYIGALPGRMIQGLKNVGTKNPVFLLDEIDKLASDYKGDPSSALLEVLDPEQNSTFSDHFIEVPFDFSEVFWITTANIASNIPGPLLDRMEIIELSSYMEEEKLEIAKRYLTPKQIKKNGLEDYKVKLSDAVLRKVISEYTREAGVRTLEKTIAKICRKIAFKVVEEGGDAPKVTTKNLHEFLGAPIFVDQEREKKPQVGYVNGLAWTSVGGVVLPCEATTMNGTGKLALTGSLGKVMQESGQAAMSYIRHNAKALKIEEDFYKKLDIHVHLPEGATPKDGPSAGITMTLAMVSILTNRKVRSDIAMTGEITLRGRVLPIGGLKEKLLAALSHGIKEVLIPKGNEKDIAELPDIVKEGLIITPVKTMDEVLA
;
A
#
# COMPACT_ATOMS: atom_id res chain seq x y z
N MET A 1 -42.62 -27.02 -2.11
CA MET A 1 -42.58 -27.20 -3.59
C MET A 1 -41.82 -26.01 -4.13
N ASN A 2 -40.59 -26.22 -4.58
CA ASN A 2 -39.82 -25.13 -5.19
C ASN A 2 -40.42 -24.83 -6.56
N LEU A 3 -40.95 -23.62 -6.74
CA LEU A 3 -41.54 -23.20 -8.02
C LEU A 3 -40.39 -22.77 -8.93
N LEU A 4 -40.30 -23.40 -10.10
CA LEU A 4 -39.37 -23.04 -11.15
C LEU A 4 -39.95 -21.88 -11.96
N GLU A 5 -39.17 -20.83 -12.09
CA GLU A 5 -39.46 -19.66 -12.95
C GLU A 5 -38.58 -19.77 -14.20
N ILE A 6 -39.19 -19.97 -15.35
CA ILE A 6 -38.48 -20.22 -16.61
C ILE A 6 -38.60 -19.02 -17.53
N GLY A 7 -37.50 -18.62 -18.15
CA GLY A 7 -37.52 -17.59 -19.18
C GLY A 7 -37.66 -16.15 -18.65
N ILE A 8 -37.28 -15.87 -17.43
CA ILE A 8 -37.48 -14.55 -16.82
C ILE A 8 -36.44 -13.54 -17.35
N PRO A 9 -36.88 -12.35 -17.82
CA PRO A 9 -35.98 -11.25 -18.13
C PRO A 9 -35.10 -10.91 -16.93
N THR A 10 -33.79 -10.73 -17.15
CA THR A 10 -32.80 -10.61 -16.08
C THR A 10 -31.98 -9.34 -16.25
N VAL A 11 -31.76 -8.63 -15.14
CA VAL A 11 -30.90 -7.44 -15.08
C VAL A 11 -29.75 -7.67 -14.10
N PRO A 12 -28.50 -7.72 -14.61
CA PRO A 12 -27.30 -7.67 -13.77
C PRO A 12 -27.13 -6.30 -13.10
N LEU A 13 -27.11 -6.27 -11.76
CA LEU A 13 -26.93 -5.05 -10.98
C LEU A 13 -25.45 -4.84 -10.61
N ARG A 14 -24.98 -3.61 -10.72
CA ARG A 14 -23.66 -3.17 -10.24
C ARG A 14 -23.78 -2.46 -8.89
N GLY A 15 -22.96 -2.86 -7.94
CA GLY A 15 -22.83 -2.16 -6.67
C GLY A 15 -24.10 -2.09 -5.83
N MET A 16 -25.07 -2.99 -6.05
CA MET A 16 -26.35 -2.97 -5.37
C MET A 16 -26.95 -4.38 -5.22
N VAL A 17 -27.56 -4.61 -4.06
CA VAL A 17 -28.31 -5.83 -3.74
C VAL A 17 -29.75 -5.43 -3.40
N VAL A 18 -30.73 -6.11 -4.01
CA VAL A 18 -32.15 -5.88 -3.74
C VAL A 18 -32.68 -7.02 -2.87
N TYR A 19 -33.42 -6.68 -1.82
CA TYR A 19 -34.04 -7.65 -0.92
C TYR A 19 -35.54 -7.78 -1.19
N PRO A 20 -36.16 -8.91 -0.82
CA PRO A 20 -37.61 -9.06 -0.80
C PRO A 20 -38.29 -7.97 0.07
N ASN A 21 -39.52 -7.59 -0.29
CA ASN A 21 -40.35 -6.59 0.39
C ASN A 21 -39.75 -5.18 0.44
N ILE A 22 -38.64 -4.93 -0.28
CA ILE A 22 -38.03 -3.61 -0.40
C ILE A 22 -38.47 -2.95 -1.71
N VAL A 23 -38.87 -1.67 -1.61
CA VAL A 23 -39.19 -0.83 -2.76
C VAL A 23 -38.02 0.12 -3.01
N ILE A 24 -37.45 0.06 -4.22
CA ILE A 24 -36.26 0.82 -4.56
C ILE A 24 -36.27 1.31 -6.01
N HIS A 25 -35.60 2.43 -6.25
CA HIS A 25 -35.33 2.92 -7.60
C HIS A 25 -34.03 2.31 -8.13
N LEU A 26 -34.09 1.78 -9.35
CA LEU A 26 -32.93 1.29 -10.09
C LEU A 26 -32.72 2.19 -11.32
N ASP A 27 -31.52 2.71 -11.48
CA ASP A 27 -31.10 3.48 -12.66
C ASP A 27 -30.35 2.54 -13.62
N ILE A 28 -30.97 2.26 -14.77
CA ILE A 28 -30.52 1.29 -15.74
C ILE A 28 -30.02 2.01 -16.99
N GLY A 29 -28.73 1.85 -17.31
CA GLY A 29 -28.09 2.51 -18.46
C GLY A 29 -27.57 1.57 -19.54
N ARG A 30 -27.51 0.23 -19.31
CA ARG A 30 -27.04 -0.72 -20.31
C ARG A 30 -28.16 -1.10 -21.27
N ASP A 31 -27.89 -1.09 -22.58
CA ASP A 31 -28.88 -1.41 -23.62
C ASP A 31 -29.57 -2.76 -23.40
N LYS A 32 -28.81 -3.82 -23.05
CA LYS A 32 -29.35 -5.15 -22.77
C LYS A 32 -30.29 -5.17 -21.55
N SER A 33 -29.92 -4.41 -20.50
CA SER A 33 -30.73 -4.29 -19.29
C SER A 33 -32.00 -3.46 -19.53
N ILE A 34 -31.93 -2.41 -20.36
CA ILE A 34 -33.10 -1.62 -20.78
C ILE A 34 -34.10 -2.48 -21.55
N LYS A 35 -33.58 -3.28 -22.50
CA LYS A 35 -34.44 -4.24 -23.28
C LYS A 35 -35.08 -5.30 -22.38
N ALA A 36 -34.37 -5.78 -21.35
CA ALA A 36 -34.94 -6.72 -20.39
C ALA A 36 -36.12 -6.09 -19.61
N VAL A 37 -35.95 -4.84 -19.16
CA VAL A 37 -37.02 -4.09 -18.48
C VAL A 37 -38.20 -3.84 -19.39
N GLU A 38 -37.97 -3.46 -20.65
CA GLU A 38 -39.04 -3.21 -21.63
C GLU A 38 -39.79 -4.53 -21.96
N ALA A 39 -39.08 -5.67 -22.07
CA ALA A 39 -39.71 -6.97 -22.24
C ALA A 39 -40.59 -7.32 -21.04
N ALA A 40 -40.07 -7.19 -19.81
CA ALA A 40 -40.85 -7.42 -18.60
C ALA A 40 -42.06 -6.50 -18.46
N MET A 41 -41.98 -5.24 -18.91
CA MET A 41 -43.09 -4.29 -18.88
C MET A 41 -44.23 -4.68 -19.85
N ASN A 42 -43.92 -5.36 -20.96
CA ASN A 42 -44.90 -5.82 -21.93
C ASN A 42 -45.60 -7.13 -21.53
N GLU A 43 -45.09 -7.82 -20.51
CA GLU A 43 -45.64 -9.08 -19.98
C GLU A 43 -46.29 -8.85 -18.60
N ASP A 44 -45.84 -9.57 -17.60
CA ASP A 44 -46.40 -9.59 -16.24
C ASP A 44 -45.72 -8.60 -15.27
N ARG A 45 -44.74 -7.82 -15.76
CA ARG A 45 -43.92 -6.85 -15.01
C ARG A 45 -43.00 -7.55 -14.01
N ILE A 46 -42.67 -8.79 -14.21
CA ILE A 46 -41.75 -9.55 -13.37
C ILE A 46 -40.38 -9.50 -14.01
N LEU A 47 -39.36 -9.24 -13.16
CA LEU A 47 -37.95 -9.12 -13.56
C LEU A 47 -37.09 -9.82 -12.52
N ALA A 48 -36.07 -10.53 -12.96
CA ALA A 48 -35.03 -11.04 -12.07
C ALA A 48 -33.90 -10.05 -11.97
N VAL A 49 -33.48 -9.69 -10.75
CA VAL A 49 -32.31 -8.84 -10.50
C VAL A 49 -31.26 -9.65 -9.76
N VAL A 50 -30.04 -9.66 -10.30
CA VAL A 50 -28.92 -10.46 -9.79
C VAL A 50 -27.68 -9.57 -9.68
N THR A 51 -27.00 -9.58 -8.55
CA THR A 51 -25.81 -8.77 -8.32
C THR A 51 -24.62 -9.31 -9.10
N GLN A 52 -23.87 -8.43 -9.72
CA GLN A 52 -22.62 -8.74 -10.41
C GLN A 52 -21.48 -8.82 -9.38
N LYS A 53 -20.62 -9.87 -9.48
CA LYS A 53 -19.51 -10.08 -8.54
C LYS A 53 -18.38 -9.08 -8.71
N ASP A 54 -18.13 -8.63 -9.94
CA ASP A 54 -17.13 -7.63 -10.28
C ASP A 54 -17.78 -6.50 -11.07
N ASP A 55 -17.83 -5.32 -10.47
CA ASP A 55 -18.46 -4.12 -11.05
C ASP A 55 -17.72 -3.59 -12.30
N ALA A 56 -16.48 -4.01 -12.55
CA ALA A 56 -15.68 -3.56 -13.69
C ALA A 56 -16.07 -4.26 -15.01
N VAL A 57 -16.72 -5.41 -14.96
CA VAL A 57 -17.09 -6.18 -16.16
C VAL A 57 -18.31 -5.57 -16.86
N ASP A 58 -18.17 -5.11 -18.11
CA ASP A 58 -19.27 -4.48 -18.86
C ASP A 58 -20.31 -5.47 -19.38
N ALA A 59 -19.89 -6.65 -19.82
CA ALA A 59 -20.77 -7.71 -20.34
C ALA A 59 -20.59 -8.97 -19.47
N PRO A 60 -21.28 -9.09 -18.32
CA PRO A 60 -21.09 -10.20 -17.40
C PRO A 60 -21.55 -11.53 -18.01
N THR A 61 -20.78 -12.57 -17.76
CA THR A 61 -21.15 -13.97 -18.04
C THR A 61 -21.88 -14.58 -16.83
N VAL A 62 -22.37 -15.81 -16.96
CA VAL A 62 -23.04 -16.53 -15.85
C VAL A 62 -22.12 -16.63 -14.60
N HIS A 63 -20.80 -16.76 -14.80
CA HIS A 63 -19.82 -16.87 -13.71
C HIS A 63 -19.59 -15.57 -12.95
N ASP A 64 -19.88 -14.43 -13.61
CA ASP A 64 -19.72 -13.09 -13.04
C ASP A 64 -20.93 -12.66 -12.21
N LEU A 65 -22.02 -13.47 -12.22
CA LEU A 65 -23.24 -13.21 -11.46
C LEU A 65 -23.23 -13.96 -10.14
N ALA A 66 -23.88 -13.37 -9.13
CA ALA A 66 -24.13 -14.04 -7.87
C ALA A 66 -25.14 -15.20 -8.09
N GLN A 67 -25.07 -16.23 -7.27
CA GLN A 67 -25.98 -17.37 -7.38
C GLN A 67 -27.39 -17.04 -6.86
N MET A 68 -27.48 -16.12 -5.91
CA MET A 68 -28.76 -15.67 -5.36
C MET A 68 -29.07 -14.25 -5.83
N GLY A 69 -30.32 -14.05 -6.21
CA GLY A 69 -30.88 -12.75 -6.58
C GLY A 69 -32.28 -12.58 -6.01
N THR A 70 -32.97 -11.58 -6.51
CA THR A 70 -34.35 -11.27 -6.10
C THR A 70 -35.27 -11.17 -7.32
N LEU A 71 -36.40 -11.82 -7.26
CA LEU A 71 -37.51 -11.62 -8.22
C LEU A 71 -38.20 -10.32 -7.83
N VAL A 72 -38.32 -9.38 -8.76
CA VAL A 72 -38.92 -8.06 -8.48
C VAL A 72 -40.10 -7.80 -9.41
N LYS A 73 -41.03 -6.97 -8.92
CA LYS A 73 -42.15 -6.46 -9.72
C LYS A 73 -41.92 -5.00 -10.03
N ILE A 74 -42.02 -4.63 -11.30
CA ILE A 74 -41.91 -3.27 -11.76
C ILE A 74 -43.21 -2.54 -11.45
N LYS A 75 -43.12 -1.49 -10.62
CA LYS A 75 -44.24 -0.60 -10.27
C LYS A 75 -44.35 0.59 -11.24
N GLN A 76 -43.23 1.21 -11.56
CA GLN A 76 -43.17 2.37 -12.43
C GLN A 76 -41.86 2.40 -13.21
N MET A 77 -41.93 2.91 -14.44
CA MET A 77 -40.77 3.15 -15.30
C MET A 77 -40.78 4.58 -15.81
N LEU A 78 -39.62 5.27 -15.74
CA LEU A 78 -39.44 6.63 -16.21
C LEU A 78 -38.18 6.70 -17.07
N ARG A 79 -38.27 7.28 -18.26
CA ARG A 79 -37.09 7.54 -19.11
C ARG A 79 -36.50 8.90 -18.76
N LEU A 80 -35.21 8.91 -18.43
CA LEU A 80 -34.46 10.12 -18.10
C LEU A 80 -33.66 10.62 -19.31
N PRO A 81 -33.28 11.91 -19.35
CA PRO A 81 -32.36 12.42 -20.35
C PRO A 81 -31.02 11.65 -20.30
N GLY A 82 -30.41 11.38 -21.48
CA GLY A 82 -29.16 10.65 -21.57
C GLY A 82 -29.29 9.12 -21.73
N GLY A 83 -30.51 8.60 -22.00
CA GLY A 83 -30.75 7.17 -22.31
C GLY A 83 -30.85 6.28 -21.07
N ILE A 84 -30.87 6.81 -19.87
CA ILE A 84 -31.04 6.09 -18.62
C ILE A 84 -32.52 5.83 -18.35
N VAL A 85 -32.85 4.62 -17.94
CA VAL A 85 -34.21 4.25 -17.52
C VAL A 85 -34.23 4.06 -16.00
N ARG A 86 -35.03 4.87 -15.31
CA ARG A 86 -35.28 4.73 -13.87
C ARG A 86 -36.52 3.86 -13.67
N VAL A 87 -36.34 2.81 -12.88
CA VAL A 87 -37.40 1.82 -12.63
C VAL A 87 -37.64 1.74 -11.13
N LEU A 88 -38.89 1.91 -10.69
CA LEU A 88 -39.31 1.60 -9.33
C LEU A 88 -39.69 0.13 -9.26
N VAL A 89 -38.94 -0.64 -8.47
CA VAL A 89 -39.17 -2.07 -8.30
C VAL A 89 -39.50 -2.42 -6.85
N GLU A 90 -40.32 -3.45 -6.66
CA GLU A 90 -40.60 -4.07 -5.37
C GLU A 90 -40.09 -5.50 -5.38
N GLY A 91 -39.22 -5.87 -4.43
CA GLY A 91 -38.75 -7.24 -4.25
C GLY A 91 -39.90 -8.18 -3.85
N ILE A 92 -40.02 -9.31 -4.50
CA ILE A 92 -41.06 -10.32 -4.21
C ILE A 92 -40.49 -11.46 -3.37
N THR A 93 -39.46 -12.12 -3.87
CA THR A 93 -38.87 -13.31 -3.23
C THR A 93 -37.45 -13.53 -3.68
N ARG A 94 -36.69 -14.30 -2.87
CA ARG A 94 -35.34 -14.77 -3.24
C ARG A 94 -35.45 -15.78 -4.39
N ILE A 95 -34.51 -15.71 -5.32
CA ILE A 95 -34.38 -16.64 -6.42
C ILE A 95 -32.93 -17.15 -6.51
N ARG A 96 -32.78 -18.41 -6.83
CA ARG A 96 -31.50 -19.02 -7.15
C ARG A 96 -31.34 -19.15 -8.65
N LEU A 97 -30.26 -18.60 -9.20
CA LEU A 97 -29.93 -18.72 -10.60
C LEU A 97 -29.57 -20.19 -10.96
N MET A 98 -30.34 -20.80 -11.82
CA MET A 98 -30.09 -22.15 -12.32
C MET A 98 -29.31 -22.11 -13.64
N ASN A 99 -29.75 -21.29 -14.58
CA ASN A 99 -29.13 -21.18 -15.89
C ASN A 99 -29.48 -19.82 -16.53
N ILE A 100 -28.60 -19.32 -17.42
CA ILE A 100 -28.92 -18.23 -18.35
C ILE A 100 -29.14 -18.86 -19.73
N THR A 101 -30.36 -18.78 -20.22
CA THR A 101 -30.79 -19.41 -21.47
C THR A 101 -30.49 -18.55 -22.70
N SER A 102 -30.47 -17.22 -22.54
CA SER A 102 -30.09 -16.27 -23.59
C SER A 102 -29.36 -15.06 -23.01
N MET A 103 -28.43 -14.52 -23.78
CA MET A 103 -27.71 -13.27 -23.46
C MET A 103 -27.97 -12.19 -24.52
N ASP A 104 -28.72 -12.48 -25.57
CA ASP A 104 -29.05 -11.55 -26.65
C ASP A 104 -30.47 -11.76 -27.12
N PRO A 105 -31.34 -10.73 -27.29
CA PRO A 105 -31.04 -9.29 -27.18
C PRO A 105 -30.96 -8.77 -25.75
N TYR A 106 -31.31 -9.55 -24.73
CA TYR A 106 -31.16 -9.30 -23.31
C TYR A 106 -30.96 -10.61 -22.55
N TYR A 107 -30.61 -10.52 -21.26
CA TYR A 107 -30.42 -11.71 -20.43
C TYR A 107 -31.76 -12.34 -20.08
N ILE A 108 -31.89 -13.65 -20.32
CA ILE A 108 -33.03 -14.48 -19.93
C ILE A 108 -32.50 -15.63 -19.09
N GLY A 109 -33.05 -15.81 -17.91
CA GLY A 109 -32.61 -16.84 -16.97
C GLY A 109 -33.73 -17.70 -16.44
N ASP A 110 -33.35 -18.91 -16.01
CA ASP A 110 -34.22 -19.84 -15.29
C ASP A 110 -33.82 -19.82 -13.81
N TYR A 111 -34.81 -19.72 -12.96
CA TYR A 111 -34.64 -19.50 -11.53
C TYR A 111 -35.48 -20.45 -10.70
N GLU A 112 -34.96 -20.85 -9.55
CA GLU A 112 -35.68 -21.52 -8.50
C GLU A 112 -36.10 -20.51 -7.43
N ARG A 113 -37.40 -20.44 -7.10
CA ARG A 113 -37.82 -19.63 -5.92
C ARG A 113 -37.37 -20.32 -4.66
N VAL A 114 -36.70 -19.55 -3.79
CA VAL A 114 -36.14 -20.04 -2.52
C VAL A 114 -36.85 -19.33 -1.38
N ALA A 115 -37.51 -20.12 -0.53
CA ALA A 115 -38.08 -19.57 0.71
C ALA A 115 -37.05 -19.49 1.80
N SER A 116 -37.17 -18.49 2.68
CA SER A 116 -36.38 -18.44 3.89
C SER A 116 -36.81 -19.54 4.85
N GLU A 117 -35.86 -20.15 5.54
CA GLU A 117 -36.06 -21.24 6.49
C GLU A 117 -36.13 -20.68 7.91
N PHE A 118 -37.24 -20.89 8.59
CA PHE A 118 -37.37 -20.57 9.99
C PHE A 118 -38.44 -21.44 10.68
N GLU A 119 -38.18 -21.76 11.92
CA GLU A 119 -39.16 -22.29 12.85
C GLU A 119 -39.52 -21.14 13.80
N ASP A 120 -40.82 -20.96 14.05
CA ASP A 120 -41.29 -19.89 14.96
C ASP A 120 -41.12 -20.38 16.40
N ASP A 121 -39.93 -20.14 16.94
CA ASP A 121 -39.55 -20.55 18.30
C ASP A 121 -39.14 -19.35 19.15
N VAL A 122 -38.88 -19.63 20.44
CA VAL A 122 -38.49 -18.61 21.45
C VAL A 122 -37.15 -17.95 21.07
N GLU A 123 -36.26 -18.68 20.43
CA GLU A 123 -34.95 -18.18 20.03
C GLU A 123 -35.06 -17.15 18.90
N LEU A 124 -35.88 -17.41 17.92
CA LEU A 124 -36.13 -16.49 16.80
C LEU A 124 -36.77 -15.18 17.28
N GLU A 125 -37.75 -15.29 18.21
CA GLU A 125 -38.36 -14.08 18.82
C GLU A 125 -37.37 -13.29 19.67
N ALA A 126 -36.44 -13.96 20.34
CA ALA A 126 -35.36 -13.27 21.06
C ALA A 126 -34.43 -12.49 20.13
N TYR A 127 -34.00 -13.11 18.99
CA TYR A 127 -33.20 -12.42 17.99
C TYR A 127 -33.94 -11.24 17.34
N ARG A 128 -35.23 -11.41 17.06
CA ARG A 128 -36.06 -10.33 16.52
C ARG A 128 -36.06 -9.10 17.43
N ARG A 129 -36.31 -9.29 18.71
CA ARG A 129 -36.30 -8.21 19.72
C ARG A 129 -34.91 -7.58 19.88
N LEU A 130 -33.87 -8.41 19.87
CA LEU A 130 -32.50 -7.95 19.99
C LEU A 130 -32.08 -7.07 18.80
N VAL A 131 -32.44 -7.48 17.57
CA VAL A 131 -32.17 -6.69 16.36
C VAL A 131 -32.90 -5.35 16.41
N GLN A 132 -34.19 -5.34 16.81
CA GLN A 132 -34.95 -4.09 16.94
C GLN A 132 -34.34 -3.16 18.00
N ALA A 133 -33.96 -3.69 19.16
CA ALA A 133 -33.33 -2.89 20.20
C ALA A 133 -31.99 -2.29 19.75
N LYS A 134 -31.11 -3.14 19.16
CA LYS A 134 -29.80 -2.69 18.67
C LYS A 134 -29.89 -1.75 17.46
N PHE A 135 -30.87 -1.95 16.59
CA PHE A 135 -31.12 -1.05 15.48
C PHE A 135 -31.61 0.31 15.99
N GLY A 136 -32.47 0.35 17.02
CA GLY A 136 -32.91 1.59 17.67
C GLY A 136 -31.73 2.36 18.27
N GLU A 137 -30.88 1.69 19.07
CA GLU A 137 -29.66 2.27 19.62
C GLU A 137 -28.76 2.88 18.52
N TRP A 138 -28.51 2.13 17.44
CA TRP A 138 -27.71 2.59 16.32
C TRP A 138 -28.35 3.74 15.54
N ALA A 139 -29.67 3.70 15.29
CA ALA A 139 -30.39 4.68 14.53
C ALA A 139 -30.49 6.06 15.25
N GLU A 140 -30.48 6.09 16.58
CA GLU A 140 -30.41 7.34 17.36
C GLU A 140 -29.08 8.09 17.10
N GLU A 141 -27.99 7.36 16.85
CA GLU A 141 -26.67 7.94 16.58
C GLU A 141 -26.45 8.19 15.08
N ALA A 142 -27.00 7.32 14.23
CA ALA A 142 -26.83 7.38 12.77
C ALA A 142 -27.77 8.39 12.13
N LYS A 143 -27.24 9.55 11.74
CA LYS A 143 -28.00 10.60 11.01
C LYS A 143 -28.49 10.20 9.61
N SER A 144 -28.18 8.99 9.16
CA SER A 144 -28.46 8.51 7.81
C SER A 144 -29.82 7.83 7.66
N VAL A 145 -30.49 7.48 8.73
CA VAL A 145 -31.80 6.80 8.71
C VAL A 145 -32.91 7.81 9.02
N THR A 146 -33.97 7.80 8.19
CA THR A 146 -35.14 8.67 8.41
C THR A 146 -36.02 8.13 9.53
N ASP A 147 -36.73 9.01 10.23
CA ASP A 147 -37.68 8.62 11.30
C ASP A 147 -38.72 7.60 10.81
N GLU A 148 -39.17 7.72 9.55
CA GLU A 148 -40.07 6.75 8.93
C GLU A 148 -39.42 5.34 8.80
N GLY A 149 -38.13 5.30 8.45
CA GLY A 149 -37.36 4.06 8.37
C GLY A 149 -37.23 3.36 9.73
N VAL A 150 -36.96 4.12 10.79
CA VAL A 150 -36.88 3.62 12.17
C VAL A 150 -38.24 3.08 12.62
N THR A 151 -39.31 3.87 12.46
CA THR A 151 -40.67 3.49 12.83
C THR A 151 -41.09 2.19 12.13
N ARG A 152 -40.81 2.09 10.83
CA ARG A 152 -41.13 0.89 10.05
C ARG A 152 -40.43 -0.36 10.60
N VAL A 153 -39.13 -0.28 10.90
CA VAL A 153 -38.37 -1.42 11.48
C VAL A 153 -38.93 -1.82 12.84
N MET A 154 -39.30 -0.85 13.69
CA MET A 154 -39.85 -1.13 15.01
C MET A 154 -41.25 -1.79 14.97
N GLU A 155 -42.04 -1.55 13.94
CA GLU A 155 -43.38 -2.12 13.77
C GLU A 155 -43.38 -3.50 13.14
N LEU A 156 -42.28 -3.92 12.49
CA LEU A 156 -42.19 -5.22 11.81
C LEU A 156 -42.23 -6.37 12.81
N ARG A 157 -43.24 -7.23 12.65
CA ARG A 157 -43.39 -8.46 13.45
C ARG A 157 -42.82 -9.69 12.76
N ASN A 158 -42.79 -9.69 11.42
CA ASN A 158 -42.26 -10.80 10.65
C ASN A 158 -40.73 -10.78 10.70
N PRO A 159 -40.06 -11.81 11.28
CA PRO A 159 -38.60 -11.83 11.41
C PRO A 159 -37.86 -11.80 10.06
N CYS A 160 -38.44 -12.35 9.02
CA CYS A 160 -37.89 -12.39 7.68
C CYS A 160 -37.83 -11.00 7.05
N GLU A 161 -38.96 -10.26 7.14
CA GLU A 161 -39.08 -8.90 6.63
C GLU A 161 -38.21 -7.93 7.46
N LEU A 162 -38.14 -8.14 8.76
CA LEU A 162 -37.26 -7.38 9.64
C LEU A 162 -35.79 -7.51 9.22
N ALA A 163 -35.32 -8.73 9.02
CA ALA A 163 -33.94 -8.98 8.61
C ALA A 163 -33.62 -8.30 7.27
N ASP A 164 -34.51 -8.38 6.29
CA ASP A 164 -34.32 -7.79 4.98
C ASP A 164 -34.37 -6.24 5.03
N GLN A 165 -35.27 -5.68 5.82
CA GLN A 165 -35.40 -4.22 5.98
C GLN A 165 -34.18 -3.63 6.70
N VAL A 166 -33.70 -4.28 7.76
CA VAL A 166 -32.50 -3.82 8.48
C VAL A 166 -31.25 -3.97 7.61
N ALA A 167 -31.07 -5.10 6.92
CA ALA A 167 -29.94 -5.31 6.00
C ALA A 167 -29.86 -4.25 4.89
N PHE A 168 -31.01 -3.78 4.42
CA PHE A 168 -31.09 -2.70 3.43
C PHE A 168 -30.62 -1.35 3.99
N LEU A 169 -31.00 -1.02 5.24
CA LEU A 169 -30.72 0.28 5.87
C LEU A 169 -29.28 0.39 6.42
N LEU A 170 -28.61 -0.73 6.71
CA LEU A 170 -27.28 -0.72 7.27
C LEU A 170 -26.21 -0.23 6.25
N PRO A 171 -25.20 0.54 6.69
CA PRO A 171 -24.12 1.08 5.84
C PRO A 171 -23.03 0.04 5.57
N ILE A 172 -23.42 -1.16 5.14
CA ILE A 172 -22.53 -2.27 4.84
C ILE A 172 -22.20 -2.36 3.36
N ASN A 173 -21.04 -2.96 3.04
CA ASN A 173 -20.61 -3.17 1.66
C ASN A 173 -21.47 -4.23 0.94
N ASN A 174 -21.42 -4.22 -0.40
CA ASN A 174 -22.24 -5.11 -1.23
C ASN A 174 -21.94 -6.60 -1.03
N LEU A 175 -20.72 -6.98 -0.67
CA LEU A 175 -20.37 -8.36 -0.35
C LEU A 175 -21.15 -8.86 0.88
N LYS A 176 -21.15 -8.08 1.96
CA LYS A 176 -21.94 -8.42 3.15
C LYS A 176 -23.44 -8.37 2.91
N ARG A 177 -23.91 -7.44 2.07
CA ARG A 177 -25.33 -7.44 1.63
C ARG A 177 -25.68 -8.70 0.89
N GLN A 178 -24.81 -9.16 -0.01
CA GLN A 178 -25.03 -10.40 -0.76
C GLN A 178 -24.99 -11.63 0.15
N GLU A 179 -24.07 -11.70 1.12
CA GLU A 179 -24.05 -12.76 2.14
C GLU A 179 -25.35 -12.84 2.94
N LEU A 180 -25.93 -11.71 3.34
CA LEU A 180 -27.21 -11.65 4.02
C LEU A 180 -28.38 -12.06 3.12
N LEU A 181 -28.32 -11.80 1.81
CA LEU A 181 -29.33 -12.27 0.86
C LEU A 181 -29.24 -13.80 0.68
N GLU A 182 -28.05 -14.36 0.65
CA GLU A 182 -27.76 -15.78 0.44
C GLU A 182 -28.06 -16.65 1.67
N GLU A 183 -27.99 -16.10 2.90
CA GLU A 183 -28.33 -16.85 4.11
C GLU A 183 -29.84 -17.09 4.19
N LEU A 184 -30.24 -18.34 4.10
CA LEU A 184 -31.64 -18.75 4.08
C LEU A 184 -32.24 -18.91 5.48
N SER A 185 -31.41 -19.27 6.46
CA SER A 185 -31.87 -19.39 7.86
C SER A 185 -32.07 -17.98 8.44
N VAL A 186 -33.31 -17.68 8.80
CA VAL A 186 -33.69 -16.37 9.35
C VAL A 186 -32.98 -16.10 10.69
N ALA A 187 -32.84 -17.12 11.54
CA ALA A 187 -32.15 -17.00 12.82
C ALA A 187 -30.66 -16.63 12.63
N ARG A 188 -29.96 -17.30 11.68
CA ARG A 188 -28.57 -16.97 11.37
C ARG A 188 -28.43 -15.57 10.76
N ARG A 189 -29.36 -15.18 9.87
CA ARG A 189 -29.36 -13.84 9.27
C ARG A 189 -29.54 -12.75 10.33
N LEU A 190 -30.48 -12.92 11.27
CA LEU A 190 -30.67 -11.99 12.39
C LEU A 190 -29.43 -11.93 13.29
N ASN A 191 -28.79 -13.06 13.58
CA ASN A 191 -27.55 -13.11 14.34
C ASN A 191 -26.39 -12.38 13.62
N MET A 192 -26.26 -12.54 12.30
CA MET A 192 -25.28 -11.76 11.50
C MET A 192 -25.56 -10.27 11.60
N ILE A 193 -26.82 -9.85 11.53
CA ILE A 193 -27.24 -8.45 11.66
C ILE A 193 -26.91 -7.91 13.05
N VAL A 194 -27.13 -8.68 14.12
CA VAL A 194 -26.71 -8.29 15.49
C VAL A 194 -25.21 -8.06 15.56
N GLY A 195 -24.42 -8.95 14.96
CA GLY A 195 -22.97 -8.79 14.89
C GLY A 195 -22.54 -7.48 14.19
N ILE A 196 -23.20 -7.17 13.07
CA ILE A 196 -22.94 -5.93 12.31
C ILE A 196 -23.36 -4.70 13.13
N LEU A 197 -24.55 -4.70 13.74
CA LEU A 197 -25.02 -3.59 14.58
C LEU A 197 -24.10 -3.32 15.76
N ASN A 198 -23.63 -4.38 16.45
CA ASN A 198 -22.67 -4.20 17.53
C ASN A 198 -21.35 -3.60 17.07
N MET A 199 -20.87 -3.95 15.88
CA MET A 199 -19.67 -3.36 15.29
C MET A 199 -19.87 -1.88 14.94
N GLU A 200 -20.99 -1.54 14.34
CA GLU A 200 -21.34 -0.15 13.99
C GLU A 200 -21.49 0.73 15.26
N LEU A 201 -22.11 0.21 16.33
CA LEU A 201 -22.19 0.91 17.61
C LEU A 201 -20.79 1.15 18.21
N GLN A 202 -19.91 0.16 18.18
CA GLN A 202 -18.52 0.34 18.64
C GLN A 202 -17.75 1.39 17.82
N ILE A 203 -17.97 1.44 16.52
CA ILE A 203 -17.38 2.46 15.65
C ILE A 203 -17.91 3.85 16.01
N SER A 204 -19.24 3.99 16.21
CA SER A 204 -19.88 5.24 16.63
C SER A 204 -19.38 5.73 17.98
N ASP A 205 -19.27 4.83 18.97
CA ASP A 205 -18.70 5.15 20.29
C ASP A 205 -17.26 5.67 20.19
N LEU A 206 -16.44 5.04 19.31
CA LEU A 206 -15.07 5.46 19.08
C LEU A 206 -15.00 6.82 18.40
N GLU A 207 -15.83 7.05 17.38
CA GLU A 207 -15.94 8.35 16.69
C GLU A 207 -16.38 9.46 17.66
N ASN A 208 -17.37 9.18 18.52
CA ASN A 208 -17.82 10.11 19.55
C ASN A 208 -16.72 10.39 20.58
N SER A 209 -15.94 9.39 20.99
CA SER A 209 -14.78 9.56 21.85
C SER A 209 -13.71 10.45 21.22
N ILE A 210 -13.38 10.20 19.96
CA ILE A 210 -12.42 11.01 19.21
C ILE A 210 -12.93 12.45 19.06
N ASN A 211 -14.19 12.65 18.68
CA ASN A 211 -14.81 13.97 18.55
C ASN A 211 -14.83 14.73 19.88
N ASN A 212 -15.10 14.03 20.99
CA ASN A 212 -15.05 14.63 22.31
C ASN A 212 -13.61 15.01 22.73
N GLN A 213 -12.61 14.23 22.39
CA GLN A 213 -11.20 14.57 22.62
C GLN A 213 -10.78 15.79 21.79
N VAL A 214 -11.20 15.85 20.52
CA VAL A 214 -10.96 17.00 19.64
C VAL A 214 -11.67 18.23 20.19
N ARG A 215 -12.93 18.10 20.62
CA ARG A 215 -13.70 19.19 21.22
C ARG A 215 -13.09 19.70 22.52
N GLN A 216 -12.68 18.79 23.42
CA GLN A 216 -11.96 19.16 24.64
C GLN A 216 -10.61 19.84 24.35
N SER A 217 -9.92 19.40 23.32
CA SER A 217 -8.69 20.03 22.86
C SER A 217 -8.93 21.44 22.32
N MET A 218 -10.02 21.60 21.54
CA MET A 218 -10.47 22.91 21.05
C MET A 218 -10.96 23.82 22.17
N GLU A 219 -11.72 23.30 23.14
CA GLU A 219 -12.19 24.04 24.31
C GLU A 219 -11.02 24.46 25.22
N LYS A 220 -10.00 23.59 25.38
CA LYS A 220 -8.74 23.97 26.06
C LYS A 220 -8.00 25.08 25.33
N ALA A 221 -7.88 24.96 24.02
CA ALA A 221 -7.26 26.00 23.19
C ALA A 221 -8.05 27.33 23.22
N GLN A 222 -9.40 27.25 23.15
CA GLN A 222 -10.26 28.43 23.30
C GLN A 222 -10.16 29.03 24.71
N LYS A 223 -10.12 28.20 25.77
CA LYS A 223 -9.97 28.67 27.15
C LYS A 223 -8.58 29.28 27.37
N GLU A 224 -7.55 28.69 26.79
CA GLU A 224 -6.18 29.26 26.83
C GLU A 224 -6.11 30.57 26.03
N TYR A 225 -6.75 30.64 24.87
CA TYR A 225 -6.91 31.86 24.11
C TYR A 225 -7.69 32.93 24.90
N PHE A 226 -8.83 32.53 25.53
CA PHE A 226 -9.65 33.44 26.34
C PHE A 226 -8.91 33.92 27.59
N LEU A 227 -8.11 33.05 28.22
CA LEU A 227 -7.27 33.45 29.36
C LEU A 227 -6.13 34.37 28.92
N ARG A 228 -5.50 34.13 27.79
CA ARG A 228 -4.51 35.03 27.20
C ARG A 228 -5.14 36.36 26.82
N GLU A 229 -6.36 36.37 26.29
CA GLU A 229 -7.09 37.58 25.97
C GLU A 229 -7.50 38.34 27.25
N LYS A 230 -7.92 37.64 28.31
CA LYS A 230 -8.13 38.26 29.63
C LYS A 230 -6.84 38.88 30.21
N ILE A 231 -5.72 38.19 30.12
CA ILE A 231 -4.41 38.70 30.56
C ILE A 231 -4.09 39.95 29.72
N ARG A 232 -4.37 39.94 28.42
CA ARG A 232 -4.18 41.06 27.52
C ARG A 232 -5.08 42.25 27.87
N VAL A 233 -6.37 42.02 28.12
CA VAL A 233 -7.29 43.07 28.59
C VAL A 233 -6.87 43.62 29.94
N ILE A 234 -6.36 42.80 30.85
CA ILE A 234 -5.81 43.21 32.14
C ILE A 234 -4.51 44.03 31.94
N HIS A 235 -3.64 43.67 31.00
CA HIS A 235 -2.47 44.48 30.61
C HIS A 235 -2.88 45.78 29.97
N ASP A 236 -3.95 45.80 29.13
CA ASP A 236 -4.54 47.01 28.53
C ASP A 236 -5.14 47.94 29.59
N GLU A 237 -5.79 47.39 30.64
CA GLU A 237 -6.36 48.20 31.75
C GLU A 237 -5.23 48.69 32.74
N LEU A 238 -4.12 47.95 32.84
CA LEU A 238 -2.98 48.35 33.67
C LEU A 238 -2.05 49.37 32.96
N GLY A 239 -2.42 49.78 31.71
CA GLY A 239 -1.63 50.80 30.98
C GLY A 239 -0.41 50.27 30.24
N ASP A 240 -0.27 48.93 30.14
CA ASP A 240 0.77 48.28 29.36
C ASP A 240 0.28 48.10 27.91
N LYS A 241 -0.13 49.20 27.30
CA LYS A 241 -0.48 49.27 25.87
C LYS A 241 0.79 49.26 25.08
N GLY A 242 1.15 48.11 24.56
CA GLY A 242 1.95 48.10 23.34
C GLY A 242 1.14 48.85 22.26
N ASP A 243 1.55 50.06 21.95
CA ASP A 243 0.97 50.87 20.89
C ASP A 243 1.03 50.03 19.59
N PRO A 244 -0.09 49.87 18.83
CA PRO A 244 -0.04 49.19 17.54
C PRO A 244 1.07 49.72 16.62
N GLU A 245 1.45 50.96 16.80
CA GLU A 245 2.62 51.53 16.13
C GLU A 245 3.96 51.00 16.67
N GLU A 246 4.09 50.82 18.01
CA GLU A 246 5.29 50.17 18.57
C GLU A 246 5.47 48.73 18.10
N GLU A 247 4.40 47.95 18.10
CA GLU A 247 4.42 46.57 17.58
C GLU A 247 4.75 46.51 16.08
N ALA A 248 4.19 47.44 15.30
CA ALA A 248 4.52 47.58 13.88
C ALA A 248 5.98 47.98 13.66
N GLU A 249 6.52 48.82 14.53
CA GLU A 249 7.93 49.20 14.44
C GLU A 249 8.87 48.04 14.81
N GLU A 250 8.53 47.24 15.83
CA GLU A 250 9.26 46.00 16.12
C GLU A 250 9.26 45.03 14.90
N LEU A 251 8.12 44.88 14.21
CA LEU A 251 8.04 44.07 13.00
C LEU A 251 8.91 44.66 11.88
N ARG A 252 8.97 46.01 11.73
CA ARG A 252 9.85 46.66 10.76
C ARG A 252 11.32 46.47 11.06
N VAL A 253 11.68 46.50 12.36
CA VAL A 253 13.06 46.24 12.80
C VAL A 253 13.45 44.79 12.41
N LYS A 254 12.57 43.82 12.68
CA LYS A 254 12.78 42.43 12.26
C LYS A 254 12.87 42.28 10.74
N LEU A 255 11.99 42.98 9.99
CA LEU A 255 12.00 42.96 8.53
C LEU A 255 13.33 43.53 7.96
N LYS A 256 13.82 44.63 8.49
CA LYS A 256 15.10 45.22 8.08
C LYS A 256 16.30 44.29 8.34
N ALA A 257 16.26 43.54 9.44
CA ALA A 257 17.30 42.57 9.77
C ALA A 257 17.38 41.39 8.76
N LEU A 258 16.30 41.08 8.05
CA LEU A 258 16.25 39.95 7.09
C LEU A 258 16.94 40.23 5.76
N ASN A 259 17.31 41.49 5.44
CA ASN A 259 18.00 41.88 4.22
C ASN A 259 17.33 41.29 2.93
N LEU A 260 16.03 41.47 2.79
CA LEU A 260 15.26 40.98 1.66
C LEU A 260 15.45 41.83 0.40
N SER A 261 15.06 41.28 -0.76
CA SER A 261 14.99 42.07 -1.99
C SER A 261 14.01 43.24 -1.82
N GLU A 262 14.26 44.34 -2.53
CA GLU A 262 13.49 45.58 -2.40
C GLU A 262 11.99 45.37 -2.66
N ASP A 263 11.63 44.54 -3.64
CA ASP A 263 10.24 44.18 -3.96
C ASP A 263 9.54 43.43 -2.81
N VAL A 264 10.21 42.42 -2.26
CA VAL A 264 9.70 41.61 -1.15
C VAL A 264 9.60 42.48 0.12
N HIS A 265 10.64 43.26 0.43
CA HIS A 265 10.64 44.18 1.56
C HIS A 265 9.48 45.16 1.50
N THR A 266 9.28 45.81 0.34
CA THR A 266 8.20 46.78 0.12
C THR A 266 6.81 46.15 0.27
N ARG A 267 6.65 44.92 -0.19
CA ARG A 267 5.37 44.19 -0.08
C ARG A 267 5.04 43.84 1.37
N ILE A 268 6.03 43.37 2.15
CA ILE A 268 5.84 43.05 3.57
C ILE A 268 5.63 44.30 4.40
N ASP A 269 6.36 45.39 4.12
CA ASP A 269 6.18 46.66 4.83
C ASP A 269 4.82 47.29 4.62
N LYS A 270 4.21 47.13 3.41
CA LYS A 270 2.82 47.50 3.15
C LYS A 270 1.86 46.70 4.03
N GLU A 271 2.09 45.41 4.20
CA GLU A 271 1.23 44.58 5.07
C GLU A 271 1.43 44.93 6.57
N ILE A 272 2.63 45.25 7.01
CA ILE A 272 2.89 45.79 8.36
C ILE A 272 2.15 47.12 8.54
N SER A 273 2.23 48.05 7.57
CA SER A 273 1.53 49.32 7.59
C SER A 273 0.00 49.16 7.55
N ARG A 274 -0.50 48.10 6.92
CA ARG A 274 -1.92 47.73 6.96
C ARG A 274 -2.31 47.20 8.34
N TYR A 275 -1.45 46.36 8.95
CA TYR A 275 -1.65 45.81 10.29
C TYR A 275 -1.74 46.94 11.36
N SER A 276 -0.84 47.93 11.32
CA SER A 276 -0.82 49.04 12.28
C SER A 276 -2.10 49.89 12.24
N ARG A 277 -2.76 49.98 11.08
CA ARG A 277 -3.99 50.76 10.89
C ARG A 277 -5.29 49.99 11.14
N MET A 278 -5.19 48.67 11.35
CA MET A 278 -6.34 47.81 11.61
C MET A 278 -6.73 47.82 13.08
N PRO A 279 -8.04 47.91 13.39
CA PRO A 279 -8.50 47.65 14.75
C PRO A 279 -8.12 46.21 15.17
N GLN A 280 -7.42 46.07 16.27
CA GLN A 280 -6.88 44.78 16.73
C GLN A 280 -7.95 43.72 17.04
N LEU A 281 -9.19 44.14 17.27
CA LEU A 281 -10.34 43.27 17.53
C LEU A 281 -10.93 42.63 16.26
N MET A 282 -10.45 43.03 15.08
CA MET A 282 -10.90 42.40 13.82
C MET A 282 -10.25 41.04 13.57
N PRO A 283 -11.00 40.00 13.15
CA PRO A 283 -10.44 38.70 12.78
C PRO A 283 -9.34 38.79 11.72
N GLU A 284 -9.45 39.75 10.81
CA GLU A 284 -8.46 40.04 9.78
C GLU A 284 -7.11 40.47 10.34
N ALA A 285 -7.08 41.20 11.46
CA ALA A 285 -5.84 41.59 12.14
C ALA A 285 -5.08 40.36 12.65
N THR A 286 -5.78 39.38 13.22
CA THR A 286 -5.20 38.10 13.67
C THR A 286 -4.64 37.28 12.49
N ILE A 287 -5.37 37.24 11.36
CA ILE A 287 -4.89 36.55 10.14
C ILE A 287 -3.62 37.23 9.61
N LEU A 288 -3.63 38.55 9.54
CA LEU A 288 -2.49 39.34 9.06
C LEU A 288 -1.27 39.21 10.00
N ARG A 289 -1.50 39.23 11.30
CA ARG A 289 -0.44 39.00 12.30
C ARG A 289 0.19 37.60 12.15
N ASN A 290 -0.64 36.57 12.04
CA ASN A 290 -0.15 35.22 11.81
C ASN A 290 0.68 35.12 10.50
N TYR A 291 0.22 35.77 9.43
CA TYR A 291 0.97 35.87 8.18
C TYR A 291 2.35 36.53 8.38
N LEU A 292 2.39 37.69 9.06
CA LEU A 292 3.64 38.40 9.34
C LEU A 292 4.59 37.56 10.21
N ASP A 293 4.06 36.86 11.22
CA ASP A 293 4.86 35.97 12.07
C ASP A 293 5.45 34.80 11.28
N TRP A 294 4.73 34.27 10.27
CA TRP A 294 5.27 33.25 9.38
C TRP A 294 6.38 33.80 8.48
N VAL A 295 6.13 34.91 7.80
CA VAL A 295 7.07 35.52 6.85
C VAL A 295 8.36 35.96 7.55
N LEU A 296 8.26 36.62 8.71
CA LEU A 296 9.40 37.09 9.45
C LEU A 296 10.20 35.99 10.15
N ALA A 297 9.61 34.81 10.37
CA ALA A 297 10.28 33.66 10.97
C ALA A 297 10.96 32.75 9.95
N LEU A 298 10.82 33.00 8.63
CA LEU A 298 11.47 32.22 7.60
C LEU A 298 12.98 32.52 7.52
N PRO A 299 13.81 31.52 7.29
CA PRO A 299 15.26 31.70 7.16
C PRO A 299 15.64 32.19 5.76
N TRP A 300 15.35 33.44 5.45
CA TRP A 300 15.59 34.04 4.13
C TRP A 300 17.06 34.01 3.70
N ASN A 301 17.97 34.31 4.63
CA ASN A 301 19.41 34.42 4.40
C ASN A 301 20.25 33.58 5.36
N GLU A 302 19.61 32.82 6.27
CA GLU A 302 20.32 32.01 7.25
C GLU A 302 20.86 30.72 6.59
N LEU A 303 22.16 30.67 6.36
CA LEU A 303 22.86 29.53 5.78
C LEU A 303 23.71 28.81 6.83
N THR A 304 23.72 27.47 6.76
CA THR A 304 24.75 26.68 7.45
C THR A 304 26.00 26.58 6.58
N GLU A 305 27.17 26.67 7.19
CA GLU A 305 28.45 26.47 6.47
C GLU A 305 28.60 25.02 6.05
N ASP A 306 28.75 24.78 4.74
CA ASP A 306 28.94 23.46 4.19
C ASP A 306 30.32 22.90 4.54
N ARG A 307 30.34 21.70 5.10
CA ARG A 307 31.58 20.94 5.26
C ARG A 307 31.78 20.03 4.05
N LEU A 308 32.51 20.50 3.06
CA LEU A 308 32.79 19.72 1.82
C LEU A 308 34.12 18.95 1.94
N ASP A 309 34.29 18.23 3.04
CA ASP A 309 35.40 17.30 3.23
C ASP A 309 35.00 15.89 2.78
N ILE A 310 35.44 15.51 1.59
CA ILE A 310 35.12 14.22 0.98
C ILE A 310 35.65 13.04 1.80
N LYS A 311 36.83 13.18 2.43
CA LYS A 311 37.41 12.13 3.28
C LYS A 311 36.60 11.97 4.58
N GLY A 312 36.24 13.06 5.21
CA GLY A 312 35.39 13.05 6.40
C GLY A 312 33.98 12.53 6.09
N ALA A 313 33.40 12.90 4.94
CA ALA A 313 32.12 12.36 4.49
C ALA A 313 32.18 10.84 4.26
N HIS A 314 33.24 10.34 3.62
CA HIS A 314 33.46 8.91 3.44
C HIS A 314 33.53 8.18 4.78
N ALA A 315 34.37 8.66 5.70
CA ALA A 315 34.53 8.05 7.04
C ALA A 315 33.18 8.03 7.81
N MET A 316 32.37 9.06 7.69
CA MET A 316 31.06 9.13 8.36
C MET A 316 30.06 8.13 7.74
N LEU A 317 30.00 8.06 6.39
CA LEU A 317 29.16 7.09 5.71
C LEU A 317 29.56 5.64 6.02
N GLU A 318 30.88 5.36 6.15
CA GLU A 318 31.39 4.06 6.60
C GLU A 318 31.03 3.74 8.06
N ALA A 319 31.07 4.74 8.94
CA ALA A 319 30.73 4.57 10.34
C ALA A 319 29.22 4.33 10.56
N ASP A 320 28.37 4.98 9.77
CA ASP A 320 26.91 4.93 9.93
C ASP A 320 26.25 3.76 9.15
N HIS A 321 26.90 3.26 8.07
CA HIS A 321 26.31 2.26 7.16
C HIS A 321 27.33 1.18 6.78
N TYR A 322 26.91 -0.07 6.94
CA TYR A 322 27.68 -1.22 6.46
C TYR A 322 27.39 -1.54 5.00
N GLY A 323 28.39 -1.84 4.20
CA GLY A 323 28.25 -2.10 2.77
C GLY A 323 27.80 -0.87 1.98
N LEU A 324 26.95 -1.08 0.97
CA LEU A 324 26.42 -0.02 0.10
C LEU A 324 27.49 0.78 -0.67
N GLU A 325 28.59 0.13 -1.05
CA GLU A 325 29.79 0.77 -1.66
C GLU A 325 29.46 1.62 -2.88
N LYS A 326 28.62 1.09 -3.81
CA LYS A 326 28.19 1.81 -5.01
C LYS A 326 27.42 3.08 -4.65
N VAL A 327 26.54 2.98 -3.64
CA VAL A 327 25.70 4.09 -3.17
C VAL A 327 26.55 5.16 -2.52
N LYS A 328 27.47 4.78 -1.63
CA LYS A 328 28.42 5.69 -0.97
C LYS A 328 29.29 6.40 -1.99
N LYS A 329 29.87 5.65 -2.94
CA LYS A 329 30.69 6.22 -4.01
C LYS A 329 29.92 7.27 -4.81
N ARG A 330 28.66 7.00 -5.19
CA ARG A 330 27.82 7.92 -5.96
C ARG A 330 27.51 9.19 -5.16
N ILE A 331 27.24 9.06 -3.87
CA ILE A 331 27.06 10.18 -2.96
C ILE A 331 28.34 11.05 -2.89
N LEU A 332 29.51 10.42 -2.77
CA LEU A 332 30.78 11.12 -2.73
C LEU A 332 31.12 11.82 -4.05
N GLU A 333 30.80 11.22 -5.20
CA GLU A 333 30.91 11.84 -6.52
C GLU A 333 30.05 13.10 -6.58
N PHE A 334 28.81 13.02 -6.12
CA PHE A 334 27.90 14.17 -6.06
C PHE A 334 28.45 15.31 -5.18
N LEU A 335 28.94 14.97 -3.98
CA LEU A 335 29.56 15.94 -3.07
C LEU A 335 30.82 16.55 -3.68
N ALA A 336 31.60 15.79 -4.46
CA ALA A 336 32.80 16.28 -5.14
C ALA A 336 32.45 17.28 -6.24
N VAL A 337 31.44 17.00 -7.06
CA VAL A 337 30.96 17.94 -8.09
C VAL A 337 30.51 19.24 -7.45
N ARG A 338 29.73 19.16 -6.37
CA ARG A 338 29.30 20.35 -5.63
C ARG A 338 30.48 21.17 -5.08
N LYS A 339 31.52 20.50 -4.55
CA LYS A 339 32.74 21.18 -4.07
C LYS A 339 33.44 21.95 -5.18
N LEU A 340 33.45 21.41 -6.39
CA LEU A 340 34.11 22.03 -7.54
C LEU A 340 33.30 23.18 -8.15
N THR A 341 31.99 23.03 -8.23
CA THR A 341 31.08 23.99 -8.86
C THR A 341 30.65 25.13 -7.96
N GLY A 342 30.71 24.93 -6.64
CA GLY A 342 30.18 25.89 -5.63
C GLY A 342 28.67 26.08 -5.67
N LYS A 343 27.96 25.34 -6.54
CA LYS A 343 26.49 25.41 -6.73
C LYS A 343 25.86 24.05 -6.54
N ASN A 344 24.60 24.03 -6.20
CA ASN A 344 23.79 22.81 -6.33
C ASN A 344 23.69 22.45 -7.80
N SER A 345 24.03 21.22 -8.16
CA SER A 345 23.99 20.75 -9.56
C SER A 345 22.55 20.64 -10.12
N GLY A 346 21.55 21.02 -9.34
CA GLY A 346 20.14 20.92 -9.70
C GLY A 346 19.60 19.51 -9.77
N SER A 347 20.44 18.49 -9.63
CA SER A 347 20.00 17.09 -9.65
C SER A 347 19.38 16.70 -8.30
N ILE A 348 18.22 16.04 -8.35
CA ILE A 348 17.51 15.50 -7.20
C ILE A 348 18.00 14.07 -6.98
N LEU A 349 18.53 13.78 -5.81
CA LEU A 349 18.97 12.42 -5.50
C LEU A 349 17.76 11.55 -5.11
N CYS A 350 17.48 10.48 -5.88
CA CYS A 350 16.39 9.55 -5.59
C CYS A 350 16.91 8.18 -5.13
N LEU A 351 16.63 7.83 -3.87
CA LEU A 351 16.99 6.54 -3.28
C LEU A 351 15.85 5.56 -3.49
N VAL A 352 16.02 4.60 -4.40
CA VAL A 352 15.01 3.59 -4.75
C VAL A 352 15.40 2.23 -4.16
N GLY A 353 14.46 1.52 -3.58
CA GLY A 353 14.70 0.17 -3.08
C GLY A 353 13.66 -0.30 -2.06
N PRO A 354 13.71 -1.56 -1.64
CA PRO A 354 12.73 -2.14 -0.75
C PRO A 354 12.69 -1.44 0.62
N PRO A 355 11.61 -1.62 1.39
CA PRO A 355 11.51 -1.03 2.71
C PRO A 355 12.56 -1.59 3.67
N GLY A 356 13.11 -0.72 4.54
CA GLY A 356 14.05 -1.13 5.58
C GLY A 356 15.52 -1.26 5.16
N VAL A 357 15.90 -0.90 3.92
CA VAL A 357 17.30 -0.91 3.45
C VAL A 357 18.11 0.35 3.86
N GLY A 358 17.51 1.24 4.65
CA GLY A 358 18.25 2.38 5.19
C GLY A 358 18.16 3.68 4.39
N LYS A 359 17.21 3.83 3.46
CA LYS A 359 17.04 5.06 2.64
C LYS A 359 17.01 6.34 3.47
N THR A 360 16.16 6.39 4.49
CA THR A 360 16.00 7.56 5.38
C THR A 360 17.24 7.79 6.25
N SER A 361 17.88 6.74 6.76
CA SER A 361 19.11 6.87 7.55
C SER A 361 20.28 7.37 6.71
N LEU A 362 20.37 6.93 5.46
CA LEU A 362 21.39 7.39 4.51
C LEU A 362 21.24 8.89 4.23
N ALA A 363 20.02 9.38 4.01
CA ALA A 363 19.74 10.80 3.85
C ALA A 363 20.15 11.62 5.09
N THR A 364 19.93 11.08 6.28
CA THR A 364 20.36 11.72 7.53
C THR A 364 21.90 11.78 7.64
N SER A 365 22.59 10.71 7.22
CA SER A 365 24.06 10.67 7.24
C SER A 365 24.67 11.61 6.19
N ILE A 366 24.02 11.77 5.03
CA ILE A 366 24.40 12.79 4.04
C ILE A 366 24.31 14.20 4.64
N ALA A 367 23.20 14.51 5.32
CA ALA A 367 23.00 15.81 5.96
C ALA A 367 24.10 16.09 7.00
N LYS A 368 24.43 15.11 7.83
CA LYS A 368 25.52 15.22 8.81
C LYS A 368 26.89 15.42 8.14
N ALA A 369 27.16 14.67 7.07
CA ALA A 369 28.42 14.75 6.31
C ALA A 369 28.62 16.13 5.68
N MET A 370 27.53 16.78 5.25
CA MET A 370 27.52 18.14 4.71
C MET A 370 27.50 19.23 5.79
N ASN A 371 27.34 18.88 7.06
CA ASN A 371 27.06 19.79 8.17
C ASN A 371 25.79 20.64 7.97
N ARG A 372 24.78 20.05 7.28
CA ARG A 372 23.50 20.68 7.05
C ARG A 372 22.43 20.15 7.99
N LYS A 373 21.47 20.98 8.32
CA LYS A 373 20.29 20.54 9.06
C LYS A 373 19.42 19.65 8.18
N PHE A 374 18.63 18.79 8.80
CA PHE A 374 17.85 17.76 8.11
C PHE A 374 16.34 17.96 8.33
N ILE A 375 15.59 17.93 7.24
CA ILE A 375 14.12 17.96 7.24
C ILE A 375 13.61 16.68 6.58
N ARG A 376 12.53 16.13 7.12
CA ARG A 376 11.80 15.00 6.49
C ARG A 376 10.34 15.37 6.32
N ALA A 377 9.84 15.29 5.09
CA ALA A 377 8.41 15.32 4.78
C ALA A 377 7.99 14.02 4.12
N SER A 378 6.96 13.37 4.67
CA SER A 378 6.38 12.18 4.04
C SER A 378 5.34 12.61 3.02
N LEU A 379 5.45 12.10 1.79
CA LEU A 379 4.50 12.33 0.71
C LEU A 379 3.49 11.18 0.57
N GLY A 380 3.67 10.10 1.34
CA GLY A 380 2.75 8.97 1.32
C GLY A 380 1.36 9.37 1.82
N GLY A 381 0.37 9.27 0.92
CA GLY A 381 -1.02 9.64 1.21
C GLY A 381 -1.38 11.10 0.98
N VAL A 382 -0.46 11.94 0.50
CA VAL A 382 -0.75 13.31 0.05
C VAL A 382 -1.60 13.25 -1.21
N ARG A 383 -2.75 13.94 -1.17
CA ARG A 383 -3.71 13.99 -2.28
C ARG A 383 -4.05 15.42 -2.70
N ASP A 384 -3.86 16.39 -1.80
CA ASP A 384 -4.18 17.79 -2.00
C ASP A 384 -2.90 18.60 -2.28
N GLU A 385 -2.91 19.35 -3.36
CA GLU A 385 -1.85 20.29 -3.73
C GLU A 385 -1.57 21.32 -2.62
N ALA A 386 -2.60 21.68 -1.85
CA ALA A 386 -2.49 22.62 -0.73
C ALA A 386 -1.57 22.14 0.39
N GLU A 387 -1.31 20.83 0.52
CA GLU A 387 -0.30 20.34 1.46
C GLU A 387 1.12 20.76 1.06
N ILE A 388 1.37 21.00 -0.22
CA ILE A 388 2.69 21.42 -0.74
C ILE A 388 2.78 22.93 -0.87
N ARG A 389 1.77 23.54 -1.51
CA ARG A 389 1.70 24.99 -1.80
C ARG A 389 1.04 25.82 -0.72
N GLY A 390 0.45 25.22 0.32
CA GLY A 390 -0.30 25.94 1.34
C GLY A 390 -1.70 26.34 0.90
N HIS A 391 -2.50 26.80 1.86
CA HIS A 391 -3.84 27.32 1.64
C HIS A 391 -3.79 28.84 1.50
N ARG A 392 -4.72 29.41 0.74
CA ARG A 392 -4.84 30.88 0.66
C ARG A 392 -5.12 31.46 2.05
N ARG A 393 -4.38 32.49 2.44
CA ARG A 393 -4.44 33.14 3.77
C ARG A 393 -5.82 33.66 4.17
N THR A 394 -6.74 33.82 3.21
CA THR A 394 -8.11 34.30 3.47
C THR A 394 -8.98 33.29 4.20
N TYR A 395 -8.60 32.02 4.27
CA TYR A 395 -9.35 31.00 4.99
C TYR A 395 -8.96 30.96 6.48
N ILE A 396 -9.95 30.82 7.35
CA ILE A 396 -9.70 30.65 8.79
C ILE A 396 -8.96 29.33 9.01
N GLY A 397 -7.81 29.40 9.70
CA GLY A 397 -6.96 28.23 9.94
C GLY A 397 -6.02 27.86 8.78
N ALA A 398 -5.91 28.74 7.76
CA ALA A 398 -4.92 28.55 6.69
C ALA A 398 -3.50 28.45 7.23
N LEU A 399 -2.72 27.55 6.64
CA LEU A 399 -1.30 27.32 6.96
C LEU A 399 -0.49 27.27 5.67
N PRO A 400 0.80 27.66 5.73
CA PRO A 400 1.73 27.43 4.61
C PRO A 400 1.88 25.94 4.29
N GLY A 401 2.38 25.65 3.09
CA GLY A 401 2.69 24.30 2.68
C GLY A 401 3.82 23.65 3.49
N ARG A 402 3.90 22.34 3.46
CA ARG A 402 4.89 21.56 4.22
C ARG A 402 6.34 21.97 3.95
N MET A 403 6.64 22.49 2.75
CA MET A 403 7.99 22.94 2.39
C MET A 403 8.38 24.16 3.22
N ILE A 404 7.55 25.16 3.25
CA ILE A 404 7.73 26.39 4.03
C ILE A 404 7.73 26.10 5.54
N GLN A 405 6.81 25.26 6.02
CA GLN A 405 6.78 24.84 7.41
C GLN A 405 8.08 24.14 7.83
N GLY A 406 8.62 23.27 6.97
CA GLY A 406 9.88 22.58 7.21
C GLY A 406 11.05 23.55 7.37
N LEU A 407 11.16 24.56 6.50
CA LEU A 407 12.21 25.57 6.56
C LEU A 407 12.15 26.42 7.83
N LYS A 408 10.94 26.87 8.20
CA LYS A 408 10.74 27.63 9.45
C LYS A 408 11.22 26.83 10.66
N ASN A 409 10.81 25.55 10.76
CA ASN A 409 11.15 24.68 11.89
C ASN A 409 12.66 24.43 12.01
N VAL A 410 13.35 24.35 10.90
CA VAL A 410 14.79 24.08 10.85
C VAL A 410 15.61 25.37 11.01
N GLY A 411 15.08 26.52 10.58
CA GLY A 411 15.72 27.84 10.70
C GLY A 411 16.98 27.99 9.83
N THR A 412 17.07 27.34 8.67
CA THR A 412 18.14 27.53 7.69
C THR A 412 17.60 27.38 6.27
N LYS A 413 18.15 28.17 5.33
CA LYS A 413 17.75 28.19 3.92
C LYS A 413 18.28 27.00 3.13
N ASN A 414 19.40 26.41 3.55
CA ASN A 414 20.11 25.34 2.84
C ASN A 414 20.09 23.97 3.54
N PRO A 415 18.96 23.48 4.04
CA PRO A 415 18.90 22.15 4.66
C PRO A 415 19.04 21.04 3.63
N VAL A 416 19.25 19.82 4.11
CA VAL A 416 18.93 18.60 3.35
C VAL A 416 17.46 18.29 3.58
N PHE A 417 16.68 18.28 2.52
CA PHE A 417 15.24 18.03 2.57
C PHE A 417 14.93 16.66 1.98
N LEU A 418 14.45 15.76 2.81
CA LEU A 418 14.04 14.42 2.41
C LEU A 418 12.53 14.37 2.15
N LEU A 419 12.17 14.08 0.92
CA LEU A 419 10.80 13.78 0.49
C LEU A 419 10.63 12.25 0.46
N ASP A 420 9.97 11.71 1.47
CA ASP A 420 9.85 10.27 1.68
C ASP A 420 8.61 9.70 1.00
N GLU A 421 8.73 8.53 0.36
CA GLU A 421 7.64 7.80 -0.30
C GLU A 421 7.00 8.55 -1.49
N ILE A 422 7.80 9.11 -2.40
CA ILE A 422 7.32 9.85 -3.58
C ILE A 422 6.55 8.97 -4.57
N ASP A 423 6.79 7.67 -4.57
CA ASP A 423 6.09 6.66 -5.37
C ASP A 423 4.64 6.39 -4.90
N LYS A 424 4.23 6.99 -3.79
CA LYS A 424 2.88 6.87 -3.23
C LYS A 424 2.04 8.15 -3.39
N LEU A 425 2.48 9.07 -4.22
CA LEU A 425 1.69 10.23 -4.61
C LEU A 425 0.48 9.77 -5.40
N ALA A 426 -0.70 10.20 -4.99
CA ALA A 426 -1.95 9.94 -5.70
C ALA A 426 -2.46 11.24 -6.32
N SER A 427 -2.80 11.20 -7.61
CA SER A 427 -3.56 12.27 -8.25
C SER A 427 -5.06 12.03 -8.02
N ASP A 428 -5.76 13.01 -7.49
CA ASP A 428 -7.21 12.97 -7.27
C ASP A 428 -7.86 14.19 -7.94
N TYR A 429 -9.20 14.20 -8.03
CA TYR A 429 -10.00 15.33 -8.57
C TYR A 429 -9.76 16.67 -7.87
N LYS A 430 -9.05 16.71 -6.74
CA LYS A 430 -8.80 17.92 -5.92
C LYS A 430 -7.48 18.63 -6.19
N GLY A 431 -6.68 18.20 -7.13
CA GLY A 431 -5.42 18.83 -7.49
C GLY A 431 -4.34 17.82 -7.91
N ASP A 432 -3.23 18.32 -8.43
CA ASP A 432 -2.07 17.53 -8.83
C ASP A 432 -0.85 17.87 -7.95
N PRO A 433 -0.63 17.13 -6.86
CA PRO A 433 0.54 17.30 -6.01
C PRO A 433 1.86 17.14 -6.76
N SER A 434 1.87 16.39 -7.88
CA SER A 434 3.08 16.19 -8.69
C SER A 434 3.51 17.46 -9.39
N SER A 435 2.56 18.24 -9.91
CA SER A 435 2.82 19.54 -10.53
C SER A 435 3.36 20.55 -9.50
N ALA A 436 2.80 20.57 -8.29
CA ALA A 436 3.31 21.42 -7.22
C ALA A 436 4.74 21.05 -6.80
N LEU A 437 5.05 19.75 -6.77
CA LEU A 437 6.40 19.27 -6.48
C LEU A 437 7.39 19.60 -7.62
N LEU A 438 6.96 19.57 -8.87
CA LEU A 438 7.83 19.98 -9.98
C LEU A 438 8.31 21.41 -9.82
N GLU A 439 7.43 22.34 -9.43
CA GLU A 439 7.81 23.74 -9.21
C GLU A 439 8.84 23.89 -8.07
N VAL A 440 8.70 23.09 -7.00
CA VAL A 440 9.66 23.09 -5.88
C VAL A 440 11.01 22.46 -6.26
N LEU A 441 10.98 21.41 -7.05
CA LEU A 441 12.14 20.57 -7.34
C LEU A 441 12.90 20.99 -8.60
N ASP A 442 12.22 21.67 -9.53
CA ASP A 442 12.84 22.10 -10.79
C ASP A 442 13.81 23.27 -10.56
N PRO A 443 15.10 23.12 -10.87
CA PRO A 443 16.09 24.17 -10.70
C PRO A 443 15.80 25.47 -11.45
N GLU A 444 15.02 25.40 -12.54
CA GLU A 444 14.64 26.57 -13.33
C GLU A 444 13.50 27.37 -12.66
N GLN A 445 12.72 26.76 -11.77
CA GLN A 445 11.53 27.34 -11.14
C GLN A 445 11.68 27.53 -9.63
N ASN A 446 12.47 26.70 -8.97
CA ASN A 446 12.55 26.65 -7.50
C ASN A 446 13.11 27.91 -6.83
N SER A 447 13.82 28.76 -7.57
CA SER A 447 14.31 30.06 -7.06
C SER A 447 13.19 31.08 -6.83
N THR A 448 12.01 30.86 -7.42
CA THR A 448 10.86 31.78 -7.39
C THR A 448 9.59 31.08 -6.91
N PHE A 449 9.71 30.00 -6.14
CA PHE A 449 8.55 29.26 -5.62
C PHE A 449 7.63 30.16 -4.79
N SER A 450 6.34 30.13 -5.09
CA SER A 450 5.34 30.92 -4.39
C SER A 450 4.32 30.04 -3.67
N ASP A 451 4.39 29.99 -2.35
CA ASP A 451 3.39 29.37 -1.50
C ASP A 451 2.13 30.24 -1.45
N HIS A 452 0.95 29.64 -1.48
CA HIS A 452 -0.33 30.36 -1.51
C HIS A 452 -0.64 31.12 -0.22
N PHE A 453 -0.06 30.72 0.92
CA PHE A 453 -0.19 31.43 2.17
C PHE A 453 0.79 32.61 2.26
N ILE A 454 2.06 32.34 1.92
CA ILE A 454 3.14 33.36 2.01
C ILE A 454 2.99 34.41 0.90
N GLU A 455 2.54 34.01 -0.29
CA GLU A 455 2.35 34.87 -1.48
C GLU A 455 3.60 35.69 -1.90
N VAL A 456 4.75 35.41 -1.31
CA VAL A 456 6.03 36.01 -1.62
C VAL A 456 6.94 34.92 -2.12
N PRO A 457 7.68 35.12 -3.23
CA PRO A 457 8.57 34.10 -3.75
C PRO A 457 9.68 33.78 -2.72
N PHE A 458 9.89 32.49 -2.50
CA PHE A 458 10.96 31.95 -1.68
C PHE A 458 11.92 31.14 -2.52
N ASP A 459 13.20 31.33 -2.33
CA ASP A 459 14.26 30.68 -3.10
C ASP A 459 14.69 29.35 -2.46
N PHE A 460 14.34 28.23 -3.11
CA PHE A 460 14.72 26.87 -2.72
C PHE A 460 15.99 26.34 -3.40
N SER A 461 16.70 27.15 -4.20
CA SER A 461 17.86 26.71 -4.97
C SER A 461 19.01 26.17 -4.13
N GLU A 462 19.13 26.61 -2.86
CA GLU A 462 20.15 26.17 -1.92
C GLU A 462 19.77 24.89 -1.16
N VAL A 463 18.52 24.44 -1.25
CA VAL A 463 18.05 23.20 -0.61
C VAL A 463 18.65 21.99 -1.33
N PHE A 464 19.15 21.03 -0.57
CA PHE A 464 19.60 19.75 -1.09
C PHE A 464 18.46 18.72 -1.04
N TRP A 465 17.90 18.42 -2.20
CA TRP A 465 16.76 17.54 -2.29
C TRP A 465 17.17 16.07 -2.37
N ILE A 466 16.61 15.26 -1.46
CA ILE A 466 16.67 13.79 -1.51
C ILE A 466 15.24 13.27 -1.55
N THR A 467 14.97 12.32 -2.42
CA THR A 467 13.68 11.64 -2.48
C THR A 467 13.85 10.16 -2.19
N THR A 468 12.82 9.49 -1.70
CA THR A 468 12.82 8.04 -1.57
C THR A 468 11.62 7.43 -2.26
N ALA A 469 11.84 6.26 -2.86
CA ALA A 469 10.78 5.45 -3.45
C ALA A 469 11.02 3.96 -3.14
N ASN A 470 9.98 3.17 -3.17
CA ASN A 470 10.14 1.72 -3.14
C ASN A 470 10.26 1.16 -4.56
N ILE A 471 9.52 1.71 -5.51
CA ILE A 471 9.46 1.26 -6.90
C ILE A 471 9.58 2.49 -7.83
N ALA A 472 10.61 2.52 -8.67
CA ALA A 472 10.87 3.66 -9.56
C ALA A 472 9.75 3.90 -10.59
N SER A 473 9.15 2.82 -11.12
CA SER A 473 8.08 2.92 -12.13
C SER A 473 6.79 3.58 -11.63
N ASN A 474 6.63 3.70 -10.32
CA ASN A 474 5.46 4.35 -9.72
C ASN A 474 5.67 5.87 -9.50
N ILE A 475 6.88 6.37 -9.75
CA ILE A 475 7.16 7.81 -9.70
C ILE A 475 6.59 8.44 -10.97
N PRO A 476 5.86 9.58 -10.86
CA PRO A 476 5.40 10.31 -12.04
C PRO A 476 6.55 10.65 -13.01
N GLY A 477 6.34 10.36 -14.29
CA GLY A 477 7.38 10.51 -15.34
C GLY A 477 8.12 11.85 -15.32
N PRO A 478 7.41 13.01 -15.28
CA PRO A 478 8.06 14.33 -15.25
C PRO A 478 8.98 14.57 -14.04
N LEU A 479 8.67 13.95 -12.89
CA LEU A 479 9.54 13.98 -11.71
C LEU A 479 10.74 13.05 -11.89
N LEU A 480 10.51 11.86 -12.44
CA LEU A 480 11.53 10.84 -12.66
C LEU A 480 12.64 11.35 -13.58
N ASP A 481 12.30 12.09 -14.65
CA ASP A 481 13.25 12.65 -15.62
C ASP A 481 14.24 13.65 -15.00
N ARG A 482 13.92 14.22 -13.84
CA ARG A 482 14.75 15.18 -13.11
C ARG A 482 15.54 14.54 -11.96
N MET A 483 15.35 13.25 -11.75
CA MET A 483 15.94 12.53 -10.62
C MET A 483 17.13 11.70 -11.04
N GLU A 484 18.16 11.75 -10.24
CA GLU A 484 19.27 10.82 -10.31
C GLU A 484 18.96 9.62 -9.40
N ILE A 485 18.69 8.46 -10.04
CA ILE A 485 18.28 7.25 -9.34
C ILE A 485 19.50 6.52 -8.80
N ILE A 486 19.48 6.24 -7.49
CA ILE A 486 20.40 5.32 -6.84
C ILE A 486 19.61 4.14 -6.30
N GLU A 487 19.83 2.98 -6.88
CA GLU A 487 19.18 1.74 -6.46
C GLU A 487 19.87 1.13 -5.24
N LEU A 488 19.07 0.86 -4.20
CA LEU A 488 19.47 0.12 -3.01
C LEU A 488 18.90 -1.30 -3.13
N SER A 489 19.78 -2.28 -3.21
CA SER A 489 19.39 -3.70 -3.19
C SER A 489 19.06 -4.19 -1.79
N SER A 490 18.46 -5.39 -1.72
CA SER A 490 18.27 -6.13 -0.47
C SER A 490 19.61 -6.49 0.16
N TYR A 491 19.63 -6.58 1.50
CA TYR A 491 20.80 -7.02 2.25
C TYR A 491 20.92 -8.53 2.26
N MET A 492 22.18 -9.01 2.18
CA MET A 492 22.54 -10.40 2.41
C MET A 492 22.42 -10.75 3.90
N GLU A 493 22.39 -12.05 4.23
CA GLU A 493 22.32 -12.52 5.62
C GLU A 493 23.55 -12.05 6.43
N GLU A 494 24.75 -12.09 5.84
CA GLU A 494 25.98 -11.58 6.42
C GLU A 494 25.93 -10.08 6.66
N GLU A 495 25.40 -9.34 5.69
CA GLU A 495 25.23 -7.88 5.83
C GLU A 495 24.23 -7.56 6.96
N LYS A 496 23.10 -8.28 7.02
CA LYS A 496 22.11 -8.14 8.11
C LYS A 496 22.71 -8.47 9.47
N LEU A 497 23.58 -9.50 9.54
CA LEU A 497 24.28 -9.87 10.77
C LEU A 497 25.21 -8.73 11.22
N GLU A 498 26.02 -8.20 10.32
CA GLU A 498 26.93 -7.08 10.65
C GLU A 498 26.18 -5.81 11.02
N ILE A 499 25.10 -5.49 10.30
CA ILE A 499 24.21 -4.37 10.63
C ILE A 499 23.56 -4.57 12.01
N ALA A 500 23.07 -5.78 12.29
CA ALA A 500 22.48 -6.11 13.59
C ALA A 500 23.48 -5.94 14.73
N LYS A 501 24.71 -6.37 14.53
CA LYS A 501 25.79 -6.36 15.52
C LYS A 501 26.33 -4.96 15.77
N ARG A 502 26.63 -4.21 14.70
CA ARG A 502 27.29 -2.89 14.79
C ARG A 502 26.33 -1.77 15.14
N TYR A 503 25.09 -1.83 14.66
CA TYR A 503 24.16 -0.68 14.76
C TYR A 503 22.87 -1.00 15.52
N LEU A 504 22.15 -2.10 15.17
CA LEU A 504 20.81 -2.31 15.73
C LEU A 504 20.85 -2.74 17.18
N THR A 505 21.73 -3.69 17.54
CA THR A 505 21.82 -4.21 18.91
C THR A 505 22.26 -3.12 19.90
N PRO A 506 23.35 -2.37 19.66
CA PRO A 506 23.73 -1.26 20.54
C PRO A 506 22.65 -0.19 20.67
N LYS A 507 22.01 0.20 19.55
CA LYS A 507 20.92 1.15 19.53
C LYS A 507 19.74 0.69 20.38
N GLN A 508 19.36 -0.58 20.29
CA GLN A 508 18.22 -1.12 21.04
C GLN A 508 18.56 -1.34 22.53
N ILE A 509 19.78 -1.72 22.86
CA ILE A 509 20.27 -1.78 24.25
C ILE A 509 20.14 -0.41 24.91
N LYS A 510 20.66 0.63 24.26
CA LYS A 510 20.58 2.02 24.74
C LYS A 510 19.13 2.49 24.88
N LYS A 511 18.30 2.26 23.85
CA LYS A 511 16.89 2.68 23.83
C LYS A 511 16.05 2.03 24.93
N ASN A 512 16.41 0.83 25.37
CA ASN A 512 15.69 0.09 26.42
C ASN A 512 16.36 0.18 27.81
N GLY A 513 17.37 1.07 28.00
CA GLY A 513 18.00 1.29 29.31
C GLY A 513 18.84 0.12 29.81
N LEU A 514 19.42 -0.67 28.90
CA LEU A 514 20.17 -1.87 29.23
C LEU A 514 21.71 -1.70 29.16
N GLU A 515 22.20 -0.46 29.10
CA GLU A 515 23.64 -0.18 28.92
C GLU A 515 24.47 -0.75 30.08
N ASP A 516 23.99 -0.67 31.32
CA ASP A 516 24.66 -1.12 32.52
C ASP A 516 24.62 -2.64 32.73
N TYR A 517 23.77 -3.36 32.01
CA TYR A 517 23.49 -4.80 32.21
C TYR A 517 24.30 -5.75 31.34
N LYS A 518 25.32 -5.24 30.60
CA LYS A 518 26.22 -6.04 29.75
C LYS A 518 25.52 -7.04 28.82
N VAL A 519 24.33 -6.67 28.29
CA VAL A 519 23.59 -7.51 27.35
C VAL A 519 24.39 -7.76 26.08
N LYS A 520 24.56 -9.04 25.69
CA LYS A 520 25.23 -9.44 24.46
C LYS A 520 24.37 -10.44 23.70
N LEU A 521 24.14 -10.20 22.44
CA LEU A 521 23.56 -11.16 21.50
C LEU A 521 24.69 -11.74 20.67
N SER A 522 24.90 -13.06 20.74
CA SER A 522 25.94 -13.73 19.96
C SER A 522 25.55 -13.81 18.47
N ASP A 523 26.57 -13.94 17.60
CA ASP A 523 26.36 -14.07 16.16
C ASP A 523 25.42 -15.25 15.83
N ALA A 524 25.53 -16.38 16.56
CA ALA A 524 24.63 -17.52 16.41
C ALA A 524 23.16 -17.19 16.73
N VAL A 525 22.91 -16.37 17.76
CA VAL A 525 21.56 -15.90 18.11
C VAL A 525 21.04 -14.96 17.03
N LEU A 526 21.86 -14.00 16.58
CA LEU A 526 21.46 -13.04 15.54
C LEU A 526 21.16 -13.75 14.20
N ARG A 527 22.00 -14.72 13.78
CA ARG A 527 21.73 -15.54 12.59
C ARG A 527 20.40 -16.29 12.72
N LYS A 528 20.14 -16.89 13.89
CA LYS A 528 18.87 -17.57 14.13
C LYS A 528 17.67 -16.62 14.11
N VAL A 529 17.81 -15.39 14.60
CA VAL A 529 16.78 -14.34 14.49
C VAL A 529 16.55 -13.97 13.02
N ILE A 530 17.61 -13.82 12.24
CA ILE A 530 17.52 -13.45 10.82
C ILE A 530 16.80 -14.55 10.02
N SER A 531 17.19 -15.82 10.20
CA SER A 531 16.67 -16.93 9.40
C SER A 531 15.27 -17.39 9.82
N GLU A 532 15.02 -17.51 11.14
CA GLU A 532 13.79 -18.13 11.63
C GLU A 532 12.68 -17.15 12.04
N TYR A 533 12.99 -15.87 12.27
CA TYR A 533 12.02 -14.89 12.75
C TYR A 533 11.83 -13.67 11.83
N THR A 534 12.68 -13.51 10.82
CA THR A 534 12.57 -12.39 9.87
C THR A 534 12.77 -12.84 8.44
N ARG A 535 11.82 -12.47 7.55
CA ARG A 535 11.98 -12.59 6.09
C ARG A 535 11.67 -11.23 5.47
N GLU A 536 12.70 -10.45 5.20
CA GLU A 536 12.59 -9.11 4.63
C GLU A 536 13.83 -8.76 3.81
N ALA A 537 13.66 -7.84 2.86
CA ALA A 537 14.77 -7.33 2.05
C ALA A 537 15.73 -6.46 2.88
N GLY A 538 15.19 -5.69 3.81
CA GLY A 538 15.94 -4.79 4.69
C GLY A 538 16.15 -5.36 6.09
N VAL A 539 16.18 -4.46 7.09
CA VAL A 539 16.42 -4.79 8.51
C VAL A 539 15.37 -4.19 9.47
N ARG A 540 14.21 -3.79 8.95
CA ARG A 540 13.18 -3.14 9.78
C ARG A 540 12.50 -4.10 10.75
N THR A 541 12.18 -5.31 10.30
CA THR A 541 11.61 -6.36 11.15
C THR A 541 12.67 -6.92 12.09
N LEU A 542 13.91 -7.05 11.62
CA LEU A 542 15.05 -7.44 12.43
C LEU A 542 15.27 -6.46 13.60
N GLU A 543 15.24 -5.16 13.36
CA GLU A 543 15.31 -4.15 14.41
C GLU A 543 14.17 -4.29 15.42
N LYS A 544 12.93 -4.49 14.95
CA LYS A 544 11.77 -4.72 15.82
C LYS A 544 11.89 -5.98 16.66
N THR A 545 12.46 -7.04 16.08
CA THR A 545 12.65 -8.32 16.75
C THR A 545 13.76 -8.24 17.80
N ILE A 546 14.87 -7.56 17.51
CA ILE A 546 15.91 -7.27 18.50
C ILE A 546 15.33 -6.38 19.63
N ALA A 547 14.54 -5.37 19.29
CA ALA A 547 13.86 -4.53 20.30
C ALA A 547 12.92 -5.35 21.19
N LYS A 548 12.23 -6.38 20.64
CA LYS A 548 11.37 -7.29 21.42
C LYS A 548 12.20 -8.11 22.41
N ILE A 549 13.36 -8.59 22.00
CA ILE A 549 14.30 -9.30 22.90
C ILE A 549 14.74 -8.36 24.01
N CYS A 550 15.22 -7.15 23.67
CA CYS A 550 15.67 -6.16 24.66
C CYS A 550 14.57 -5.78 25.65
N ARG A 551 13.33 -5.57 25.20
CA ARG A 551 12.20 -5.29 26.10
C ARG A 551 11.92 -6.43 27.07
N LYS A 552 11.98 -7.69 26.62
CA LYS A 552 11.78 -8.84 27.51
C LYS A 552 12.93 -9.02 28.49
N ILE A 553 14.15 -8.69 28.08
CA ILE A 553 15.29 -8.64 29.02
C ILE A 553 15.05 -7.56 30.08
N ALA A 554 14.69 -6.34 29.67
CA ALA A 554 14.41 -5.24 30.56
C ALA A 554 13.28 -5.59 31.57
N PHE A 555 12.20 -6.24 31.07
CA PHE A 555 11.12 -6.70 31.92
C PHE A 555 11.61 -7.69 32.99
N LYS A 556 12.38 -8.71 32.61
CA LYS A 556 12.93 -9.69 33.57
C LYS A 556 13.89 -9.04 34.58
N VAL A 557 14.72 -8.11 34.14
CA VAL A 557 15.64 -7.38 35.05
C VAL A 557 14.87 -6.58 36.10
N VAL A 558 13.75 -5.94 35.69
CA VAL A 558 12.92 -5.16 36.62
C VAL A 558 12.10 -6.04 37.54
N GLU A 559 11.56 -7.18 37.02
CA GLU A 559 10.69 -8.10 37.79
C GLU A 559 11.48 -8.96 38.78
N GLU A 560 12.60 -9.54 38.34
CA GLU A 560 13.36 -10.51 39.14
C GLU A 560 14.49 -9.86 39.94
N GLY A 561 14.91 -8.66 39.59
CA GLY A 561 16.09 -7.98 40.13
C GLY A 561 17.38 -8.73 39.82
N GLY A 562 18.44 -8.06 39.41
CA GLY A 562 19.74 -8.69 39.19
C GLY A 562 20.28 -8.55 37.75
N ASP A 563 21.11 -9.48 37.33
CA ASP A 563 21.78 -9.46 36.03
C ASP A 563 20.84 -9.80 34.88
N ALA A 564 21.13 -9.23 33.70
CA ALA A 564 20.38 -9.53 32.50
C ALA A 564 20.49 -11.02 32.08
N PRO A 565 19.38 -11.68 31.76
CA PRO A 565 19.39 -13.08 31.36
C PRO A 565 20.17 -13.25 30.04
N LYS A 566 21.00 -14.30 29.96
CA LYS A 566 21.72 -14.63 28.73
C LYS A 566 20.77 -15.19 27.67
N VAL A 567 20.76 -14.55 26.50
CA VAL A 567 20.03 -15.05 25.32
C VAL A 567 20.91 -16.04 24.55
N THR A 568 20.38 -17.23 24.33
CA THR A 568 21.04 -18.31 23.60
C THR A 568 20.13 -18.83 22.49
N THR A 569 20.68 -19.59 21.56
CA THR A 569 19.88 -20.22 20.50
C THR A 569 18.85 -21.21 21.02
N LYS A 570 19.05 -21.76 22.25
CA LYS A 570 18.15 -22.73 22.88
C LYS A 570 16.93 -22.05 23.54
N ASN A 571 17.14 -20.91 24.21
CA ASN A 571 16.08 -20.20 24.93
C ASN A 571 15.46 -19.03 24.12
N LEU A 572 15.84 -18.86 22.87
CA LEU A 572 15.35 -17.79 22.01
C LEU A 572 13.81 -17.80 21.89
N HIS A 573 13.21 -18.99 21.93
CA HIS A 573 11.76 -19.17 21.89
C HIS A 573 11.04 -18.56 23.11
N GLU A 574 11.67 -18.43 24.26
CA GLU A 574 11.09 -17.75 25.44
C GLU A 574 10.92 -16.25 25.18
N PHE A 575 11.83 -15.66 24.38
CA PHE A 575 11.80 -14.23 24.05
C PHE A 575 10.91 -13.93 22.84
N LEU A 576 10.88 -14.77 21.83
CA LEU A 576 10.23 -14.48 20.56
C LEU A 576 8.99 -15.33 20.28
N GLY A 577 8.83 -16.48 20.94
CA GLY A 577 7.84 -17.50 20.64
C GLY A 577 8.40 -18.56 19.68
N ALA A 578 7.53 -19.39 19.12
CA ALA A 578 7.92 -20.38 18.13
C ALA A 578 8.51 -19.71 16.88
N PRO A 579 9.46 -20.35 16.18
CA PRO A 579 9.95 -19.87 14.90
C PRO A 579 8.80 -19.61 13.91
N ILE A 580 8.85 -18.47 13.25
CA ILE A 580 7.84 -18.06 12.25
C ILE A 580 8.13 -18.73 10.92
N PHE A 581 9.41 -18.86 10.60
CA PHE A 581 9.89 -19.47 9.36
C PHE A 581 10.67 -20.71 9.71
N VAL A 582 10.21 -21.84 9.20
CA VAL A 582 10.93 -23.11 9.26
C VAL A 582 11.45 -23.34 7.85
N ASP A 583 12.76 -23.54 7.71
CA ASP A 583 13.30 -23.93 6.43
C ASP A 583 12.65 -25.24 6.00
N GLN A 584 11.95 -25.22 4.88
CA GLN A 584 11.48 -26.44 4.26
C GLN A 584 12.72 -27.27 3.90
N GLU A 585 12.79 -28.48 4.40
CA GLU A 585 13.89 -29.39 4.06
C GLU A 585 13.86 -29.54 2.53
N ARG A 586 14.92 -29.02 1.92
CA ARG A 586 15.11 -29.16 0.49
C ARG A 586 15.25 -30.62 0.14
N GLU A 587 14.60 -31.06 -0.92
CA GLU A 587 14.82 -32.37 -1.50
C GLU A 587 16.28 -32.51 -1.94
N LYS A 588 17.03 -33.36 -1.25
CA LYS A 588 18.49 -33.56 -1.49
C LYS A 588 18.77 -34.55 -2.60
N LYS A 589 17.78 -35.35 -3.01
CA LYS A 589 17.95 -36.40 -4.00
C LYS A 589 17.41 -35.95 -5.36
N PRO A 590 18.07 -36.31 -6.48
CA PRO A 590 17.55 -36.08 -7.80
C PRO A 590 16.18 -36.77 -8.00
N GLN A 591 15.18 -36.02 -8.47
CA GLN A 591 13.82 -36.50 -8.68
C GLN A 591 13.34 -36.24 -10.11
N VAL A 592 12.34 -37.01 -10.53
CA VAL A 592 11.62 -36.79 -11.80
C VAL A 592 10.52 -35.75 -11.56
N GLY A 593 10.44 -34.77 -12.42
CA GLY A 593 9.39 -33.74 -12.34
C GLY A 593 9.57 -32.69 -11.24
N TYR A 594 10.71 -32.64 -10.56
CA TYR A 594 11.01 -31.65 -9.53
C TYR A 594 12.21 -30.79 -9.96
N VAL A 595 12.03 -29.47 -10.06
CA VAL A 595 13.03 -28.52 -10.53
C VAL A 595 13.05 -27.28 -9.65
N ASN A 596 14.23 -26.80 -9.24
CA ASN A 596 14.36 -25.57 -8.49
C ASN A 596 14.40 -24.36 -9.45
N GLY A 597 13.36 -23.57 -9.42
CA GLY A 597 13.33 -22.25 -10.05
C GLY A 597 13.81 -21.16 -9.09
N LEU A 598 14.09 -19.99 -9.63
CA LEU A 598 14.46 -18.80 -8.87
C LEU A 598 13.45 -17.66 -9.17
N ALA A 599 12.88 -17.12 -8.13
CA ALA A 599 11.98 -15.97 -8.23
C ALA A 599 12.52 -14.77 -7.43
N TRP A 600 12.06 -13.61 -7.77
CA TRP A 600 12.30 -12.38 -7.03
C TRP A 600 10.97 -11.86 -6.47
N THR A 601 11.00 -11.40 -5.23
CA THR A 601 9.86 -10.84 -4.51
C THR A 601 10.25 -9.51 -3.86
N SER A 602 9.27 -8.76 -3.38
CA SER A 602 9.51 -7.52 -2.63
C SER A 602 10.35 -7.71 -1.35
N VAL A 603 10.50 -8.95 -0.90
CA VAL A 603 11.30 -9.30 0.29
C VAL A 603 12.66 -9.93 -0.04
N GLY A 604 12.99 -10.08 -1.34
CA GLY A 604 14.25 -10.61 -1.84
C GLY A 604 14.07 -11.78 -2.80
N GLY A 605 15.15 -12.47 -3.13
CA GLY A 605 15.12 -13.67 -3.93
C GLY A 605 14.60 -14.87 -3.13
N VAL A 606 13.97 -15.81 -3.82
CA VAL A 606 13.50 -17.09 -3.24
C VAL A 606 13.78 -18.24 -4.22
N VAL A 607 14.07 -19.42 -3.66
CA VAL A 607 14.09 -20.66 -4.44
C VAL A 607 12.65 -21.15 -4.50
N LEU A 608 12.16 -21.35 -5.72
CA LEU A 608 10.78 -21.74 -5.99
C LEU A 608 10.78 -23.15 -6.59
N PRO A 609 10.41 -24.18 -5.85
CA PRO A 609 10.27 -25.52 -6.41
C PRO A 609 9.14 -25.54 -7.45
N CYS A 610 9.36 -26.25 -8.53
CA CYS A 610 8.38 -26.51 -9.56
C CYS A 610 8.19 -28.03 -9.65
N GLU A 611 6.99 -28.48 -9.38
CA GLU A 611 6.61 -29.89 -9.42
C GLU A 611 5.75 -30.15 -10.64
N ALA A 612 6.01 -31.22 -11.35
CA ALA A 612 5.20 -31.64 -12.47
C ALA A 612 4.82 -33.13 -12.35
N THR A 613 3.63 -33.46 -12.79
CA THR A 613 3.16 -34.85 -12.87
C THR A 613 2.33 -35.08 -14.11
N THR A 614 2.24 -36.33 -14.55
CA THR A 614 1.37 -36.75 -15.65
C THR A 614 0.29 -37.70 -15.16
N MET A 615 -0.86 -37.62 -15.80
CA MET A 615 -1.96 -38.57 -15.61
C MET A 615 -2.63 -38.88 -16.95
N ASN A 616 -3.30 -40.04 -17.06
CA ASN A 616 -4.06 -40.37 -18.26
C ASN A 616 -5.15 -39.29 -18.48
N GLY A 617 -5.25 -38.79 -19.70
CA GLY A 617 -6.18 -37.71 -19.99
C GLY A 617 -6.30 -37.39 -21.47
N THR A 618 -6.63 -36.14 -21.77
CA THR A 618 -6.97 -35.65 -23.12
C THR A 618 -6.02 -34.54 -23.60
N GLY A 619 -4.93 -34.34 -22.92
CA GLY A 619 -3.91 -33.30 -23.26
C GLY A 619 -4.10 -31.98 -22.54
N LYS A 620 -4.81 -31.96 -21.41
CA LYS A 620 -5.01 -30.75 -20.61
C LYS A 620 -3.73 -30.39 -19.87
N LEU A 621 -3.34 -29.13 -19.94
CA LEU A 621 -2.32 -28.53 -19.07
C LEU A 621 -2.99 -27.85 -17.89
N ALA A 622 -2.78 -28.38 -16.68
CA ALA A 622 -3.20 -27.75 -15.44
C ALA A 622 -2.03 -27.01 -14.80
N LEU A 623 -2.23 -25.74 -14.49
CA LEU A 623 -1.23 -24.89 -13.84
C LEU A 623 -1.81 -24.40 -12.51
N THR A 624 -1.14 -24.70 -11.38
CA THR A 624 -1.60 -24.34 -10.04
C THR A 624 -0.48 -23.73 -9.19
N GLY A 625 -0.85 -23.03 -8.13
CA GLY A 625 0.09 -22.33 -7.24
C GLY A 625 -0.07 -20.82 -7.19
N SER A 626 -1.30 -20.31 -7.42
CA SER A 626 -1.61 -18.86 -7.46
C SER A 626 -0.80 -18.11 -8.52
N LEU A 627 -0.81 -18.65 -9.76
CA LEU A 627 -0.03 -18.12 -10.88
C LEU A 627 -0.80 -17.00 -11.59
N GLY A 628 -0.14 -15.85 -11.78
CA GLY A 628 -0.64 -14.75 -12.58
C GLY A 628 -0.66 -15.06 -14.09
N LYS A 629 -1.27 -14.19 -14.87
CA LYS A 629 -1.49 -14.40 -16.33
C LYS A 629 -0.18 -14.63 -17.09
N VAL A 630 0.85 -13.82 -16.81
CA VAL A 630 2.15 -13.92 -17.50
C VAL A 630 2.84 -15.26 -17.24
N MET A 631 2.76 -15.74 -16.01
CA MET A 631 3.33 -17.05 -15.66
C MET A 631 2.53 -18.22 -16.26
N GLN A 632 1.22 -18.11 -16.37
CA GLN A 632 0.38 -19.08 -17.06
C GLN A 632 0.69 -19.13 -18.56
N GLU A 633 0.87 -17.98 -19.22
CA GLU A 633 1.30 -17.90 -20.62
C GLU A 633 2.68 -18.52 -20.83
N SER A 634 3.61 -18.31 -19.89
CA SER A 634 4.94 -18.94 -19.91
C SER A 634 4.84 -20.47 -19.84
N GLY A 635 3.92 -21.02 -19.02
CA GLY A 635 3.64 -22.46 -18.99
C GLY A 635 3.04 -22.98 -20.31
N GLN A 636 2.17 -22.21 -20.95
CA GLN A 636 1.62 -22.56 -22.29
C GLN A 636 2.69 -22.51 -23.38
N ALA A 637 3.59 -21.53 -23.34
CA ALA A 637 4.72 -21.42 -24.25
C ALA A 637 5.68 -22.63 -24.11
N ALA A 638 5.96 -23.01 -22.86
CA ALA A 638 6.73 -24.20 -22.54
C ALA A 638 6.11 -25.48 -23.12
N MET A 639 4.81 -25.67 -22.95
CA MET A 639 4.09 -26.81 -23.52
C MET A 639 4.13 -26.81 -25.04
N SER A 640 3.96 -25.65 -25.67
CA SER A 640 4.03 -25.50 -27.12
C SER A 640 5.43 -25.85 -27.67
N TYR A 641 6.50 -25.42 -26.98
CA TYR A 641 7.88 -25.79 -27.31
C TYR A 641 8.09 -27.31 -27.23
N ILE A 642 7.63 -27.95 -26.16
CA ILE A 642 7.77 -29.40 -25.98
C ILE A 642 7.03 -30.16 -27.09
N ARG A 643 5.80 -29.78 -27.40
CA ARG A 643 5.01 -30.38 -28.49
C ARG A 643 5.69 -30.26 -29.85
N HIS A 644 6.24 -29.08 -30.16
CA HIS A 644 6.95 -28.86 -31.42
C HIS A 644 8.23 -29.71 -31.54
N ASN A 645 8.96 -29.89 -30.43
CA ASN A 645 10.24 -30.59 -30.38
C ASN A 645 10.15 -32.02 -29.83
N ALA A 646 8.95 -32.62 -29.73
CA ALA A 646 8.72 -33.91 -29.11
C ALA A 646 9.67 -35.02 -29.62
N LYS A 647 9.83 -35.09 -30.96
CA LYS A 647 10.74 -36.07 -31.60
C LYS A 647 12.21 -35.85 -31.20
N ALA A 648 12.69 -34.63 -31.18
CA ALA A 648 14.06 -34.29 -30.76
C ALA A 648 14.30 -34.61 -29.29
N LEU A 649 13.30 -34.41 -28.45
CA LEU A 649 13.30 -34.68 -27.02
C LEU A 649 13.06 -36.16 -26.70
N LYS A 650 12.87 -37.02 -27.70
CA LYS A 650 12.53 -38.46 -27.53
C LYS A 650 11.27 -38.69 -26.72
N ILE A 651 10.26 -37.84 -26.94
CA ILE A 651 8.92 -37.91 -26.36
C ILE A 651 7.97 -38.44 -27.43
N GLU A 652 6.95 -39.21 -27.07
CA GLU A 652 5.91 -39.62 -28.00
C GLU A 652 5.22 -38.42 -28.67
N GLU A 653 5.14 -38.39 -29.99
CA GLU A 653 4.58 -37.25 -30.74
C GLU A 653 3.13 -36.92 -30.39
N ASP A 654 2.36 -37.92 -29.94
CA ASP A 654 0.94 -37.85 -29.59
C ASP A 654 0.68 -37.82 -28.07
N PHE A 655 1.70 -37.63 -27.24
CA PHE A 655 1.58 -37.60 -25.78
C PHE A 655 0.49 -36.63 -25.30
N TYR A 656 0.30 -35.52 -25.99
CA TYR A 656 -0.70 -34.50 -25.68
C TYR A 656 -2.16 -34.93 -25.96
N LYS A 657 -2.37 -36.12 -26.55
CA LYS A 657 -3.71 -36.72 -26.72
C LYS A 657 -4.03 -37.78 -25.67
N LYS A 658 -3.01 -38.23 -24.94
CA LYS A 658 -3.09 -39.38 -24.02
C LYS A 658 -2.85 -38.96 -22.54
N LEU A 659 -2.09 -37.89 -22.32
CA LEU A 659 -1.66 -37.49 -21.00
C LEU A 659 -2.07 -36.05 -20.68
N ASP A 660 -2.69 -35.86 -19.54
CA ASP A 660 -2.80 -34.55 -18.91
C ASP A 660 -1.53 -34.27 -18.11
N ILE A 661 -1.08 -33.03 -18.14
CA ILE A 661 0.09 -32.58 -17.39
C ILE A 661 -0.36 -31.58 -16.35
N HIS A 662 0.07 -31.80 -15.10
CA HIS A 662 -0.16 -30.85 -14.02
C HIS A 662 1.17 -30.30 -13.52
N VAL A 663 1.35 -28.98 -13.61
CA VAL A 663 2.49 -28.26 -13.05
C VAL A 663 2.02 -27.47 -11.83
N HIS A 664 2.70 -27.65 -10.72
CA HIS A 664 2.39 -27.00 -9.45
C HIS A 664 3.61 -26.24 -8.93
N LEU A 665 3.41 -24.97 -8.56
CA LEU A 665 4.39 -24.18 -7.83
C LEU A 665 3.87 -24.00 -6.39
N PRO A 666 4.44 -24.69 -5.40
CA PRO A 666 4.01 -24.62 -4.00
C PRO A 666 3.92 -23.20 -3.42
N GLU A 667 3.38 -23.05 -2.22
CA GLU A 667 3.09 -21.76 -1.55
C GLU A 667 1.97 -20.96 -2.24
N GLY A 668 0.80 -21.57 -2.43
CA GLY A 668 -0.37 -20.98 -3.08
C GLY A 668 -0.92 -19.71 -2.41
N ALA A 669 -0.56 -19.44 -1.15
CA ALA A 669 -0.94 -18.22 -0.46
C ALA A 669 -0.21 -16.95 -1.00
N THR A 670 0.91 -17.12 -1.71
CA THR A 670 1.67 -16.01 -2.29
C THR A 670 1.44 -15.96 -3.79
N PRO A 671 0.82 -14.89 -4.33
CA PRO A 671 0.68 -14.72 -5.76
C PRO A 671 2.04 -14.68 -6.46
N LYS A 672 2.15 -15.39 -7.59
CA LYS A 672 3.37 -15.48 -8.38
C LYS A 672 3.06 -15.07 -9.82
N ASP A 673 3.81 -14.12 -10.34
CA ASP A 673 3.68 -13.70 -11.73
C ASP A 673 5.05 -13.38 -12.34
N GLY A 674 5.15 -13.52 -13.67
CA GLY A 674 6.35 -13.22 -14.43
C GLY A 674 6.79 -14.35 -15.35
N PRO A 675 7.55 -14.03 -16.42
CA PRO A 675 7.94 -15.00 -17.44
C PRO A 675 9.16 -15.86 -17.06
N SER A 676 9.89 -15.51 -15.98
CA SER A 676 11.20 -16.09 -15.64
C SER A 676 11.21 -17.54 -15.18
N ALA A 677 10.04 -18.15 -14.99
CA ALA A 677 9.89 -19.57 -14.66
C ALA A 677 9.77 -20.48 -15.91
N GLY A 678 9.83 -19.92 -17.11
CA GLY A 678 9.61 -20.65 -18.36
C GLY A 678 10.54 -21.86 -18.54
N ILE A 679 11.85 -21.69 -18.39
CA ILE A 679 12.78 -22.81 -18.52
C ILE A 679 12.62 -23.84 -17.40
N THR A 680 12.27 -23.41 -16.19
CA THR A 680 12.00 -24.27 -15.04
C THR A 680 10.80 -25.19 -15.29
N MET A 681 9.67 -24.63 -15.73
CA MET A 681 8.47 -25.38 -16.07
C MET A 681 8.73 -26.32 -17.27
N THR A 682 9.48 -25.85 -18.26
CA THR A 682 9.85 -26.69 -19.43
C THR A 682 10.64 -27.91 -19.00
N LEU A 683 11.68 -27.71 -18.18
CA LEU A 683 12.53 -28.82 -17.70
C LEU A 683 11.71 -29.78 -16.83
N ALA A 684 10.82 -29.28 -15.95
CA ALA A 684 9.96 -30.13 -15.14
C ALA A 684 9.05 -31.02 -16.01
N MET A 685 8.41 -30.45 -17.03
CA MET A 685 7.57 -31.18 -17.99
C MET A 685 8.38 -32.19 -18.84
N VAL A 686 9.55 -31.80 -19.34
CA VAL A 686 10.42 -32.72 -20.11
C VAL A 686 10.89 -33.88 -19.20
N SER A 687 11.23 -33.60 -17.95
CA SER A 687 11.65 -34.59 -16.97
C SER A 687 10.57 -35.67 -16.77
N ILE A 688 9.32 -35.31 -16.58
CA ILE A 688 8.23 -36.30 -16.40
C ILE A 688 7.94 -37.08 -17.68
N LEU A 689 7.98 -36.42 -18.85
CA LEU A 689 7.69 -37.05 -20.13
C LEU A 689 8.79 -37.99 -20.59
N THR A 690 10.04 -37.75 -20.15
CA THR A 690 11.21 -38.61 -20.49
C THR A 690 11.62 -39.52 -19.33
N ASN A 691 10.96 -39.45 -18.18
CA ASN A 691 11.32 -40.14 -16.92
C ASN A 691 12.77 -39.93 -16.50
N ARG A 692 13.35 -38.74 -16.77
CA ARG A 692 14.73 -38.41 -16.40
C ARG A 692 14.72 -37.57 -15.14
N LYS A 693 15.58 -37.95 -14.18
CA LYS A 693 15.74 -37.22 -12.94
C LYS A 693 16.50 -35.92 -13.16
N VAL A 694 16.06 -34.86 -12.50
CA VAL A 694 16.75 -33.58 -12.47
C VAL A 694 17.62 -33.48 -11.21
N ARG A 695 18.78 -32.88 -11.34
CA ARG A 695 19.72 -32.66 -10.23
C ARG A 695 19.11 -31.74 -9.19
N SER A 696 19.23 -32.10 -7.92
CA SER A 696 18.70 -31.31 -6.80
C SER A 696 19.58 -30.11 -6.39
N ASP A 697 20.86 -30.11 -6.79
CA ASP A 697 21.83 -29.05 -6.47
C ASP A 697 21.94 -27.95 -7.56
N ILE A 698 21.04 -27.99 -8.56
CA ILE A 698 20.91 -27.00 -9.62
C ILE A 698 19.63 -26.18 -9.46
N ALA A 699 19.71 -24.92 -9.79
CA ALA A 699 18.55 -24.05 -9.95
C ALA A 699 18.63 -23.27 -11.26
N MET A 700 17.51 -22.69 -11.71
CA MET A 700 17.49 -21.96 -12.96
C MET A 700 16.49 -20.83 -12.97
N THR A 701 16.73 -19.90 -13.89
CA THR A 701 15.79 -18.82 -14.18
C THR A 701 15.94 -18.40 -15.63
N GLY A 702 14.84 -18.15 -16.32
CA GLY A 702 14.85 -17.70 -17.70
C GLY A 702 13.46 -17.75 -18.33
N GLU A 703 13.17 -16.79 -19.20
CA GLU A 703 11.99 -16.83 -20.05
C GLU A 703 12.25 -17.70 -21.27
N ILE A 704 11.27 -18.52 -21.65
CA ILE A 704 11.36 -19.37 -22.85
C ILE A 704 10.53 -18.80 -23.98
N THR A 705 11.07 -18.85 -25.19
CA THR A 705 10.30 -18.57 -26.42
C THR A 705 9.80 -19.87 -27.06
N LEU A 706 8.82 -19.78 -27.95
CA LEU A 706 8.29 -20.92 -28.71
C LEU A 706 9.36 -21.66 -29.55
N ARG A 707 10.51 -21.01 -29.81
CA ARG A 707 11.65 -21.59 -30.52
C ARG A 707 12.75 -22.09 -29.58
N GLY A 708 12.51 -22.17 -28.26
CA GLY A 708 13.46 -22.64 -27.27
C GLY A 708 14.60 -21.67 -26.94
N ARG A 709 14.54 -20.40 -27.34
CA ARG A 709 15.50 -19.39 -26.89
C ARG A 709 15.24 -18.99 -25.46
N VAL A 710 16.30 -18.76 -24.70
CA VAL A 710 16.24 -18.28 -23.31
C VAL A 710 16.49 -16.78 -23.31
N LEU A 711 15.48 -16.01 -22.84
CA LEU A 711 15.51 -14.55 -22.79
C LEU A 711 15.96 -14.03 -21.42
N PRO A 712 16.55 -12.82 -21.37
CA PRO A 712 17.01 -12.18 -20.14
C PRO A 712 15.89 -11.94 -19.15
N ILE A 713 16.27 -11.89 -17.87
CA ILE A 713 15.35 -11.69 -16.72
C ILE A 713 15.85 -10.57 -15.81
N GLY A 714 14.96 -10.05 -14.97
CA GLY A 714 15.29 -9.10 -13.91
C GLY A 714 15.61 -9.75 -12.57
N GLY A 715 16.26 -9.00 -11.66
CA GLY A 715 16.52 -9.43 -10.28
C GLY A 715 17.54 -10.58 -10.17
N LEU A 716 18.53 -10.62 -11.07
CA LEU A 716 19.53 -11.71 -11.09
C LEU A 716 20.30 -11.81 -9.78
N LYS A 717 20.73 -10.68 -9.21
CA LYS A 717 21.50 -10.64 -7.96
C LYS A 717 20.75 -11.31 -6.81
N GLU A 718 19.49 -10.92 -6.61
CA GLU A 718 18.65 -11.46 -5.53
C GLU A 718 18.38 -12.96 -5.73
N LYS A 719 18.16 -13.39 -6.96
CA LYS A 719 17.93 -14.79 -7.30
C LYS A 719 19.16 -15.66 -6.99
N LEU A 720 20.35 -15.18 -7.35
CA LEU A 720 21.59 -15.91 -7.08
C LEU A 720 21.93 -15.94 -5.59
N LEU A 721 21.66 -14.87 -4.86
CA LEU A 721 21.80 -14.83 -3.40
C LEU A 721 20.88 -15.86 -2.72
N ALA A 722 19.64 -15.98 -3.19
CA ALA A 722 18.73 -17.01 -2.69
C ALA A 722 19.22 -18.42 -3.01
N ALA A 723 19.75 -18.65 -4.20
CA ALA A 723 20.32 -19.93 -4.57
C ALA A 723 21.50 -20.31 -3.64
N LEU A 724 22.40 -19.36 -3.38
CA LEU A 724 23.55 -19.56 -2.49
C LEU A 724 23.11 -19.88 -1.06
N SER A 725 22.17 -19.10 -0.50
CA SER A 725 21.68 -19.31 0.87
C SER A 725 20.97 -20.65 1.06
N HIS A 726 20.35 -21.19 0.00
CA HIS A 726 19.71 -22.51 0.01
C HIS A 726 20.66 -23.65 -0.37
N GLY A 727 21.99 -23.42 -0.49
CA GLY A 727 22.99 -24.41 -0.76
C GLY A 727 22.89 -25.02 -2.17
N ILE A 728 22.36 -24.28 -3.14
CA ILE A 728 22.48 -24.60 -4.57
C ILE A 728 23.96 -24.46 -4.95
N LYS A 729 24.45 -25.35 -5.85
CA LYS A 729 25.83 -25.31 -6.32
C LYS A 729 25.96 -24.67 -7.69
N GLU A 730 24.96 -24.88 -8.55
CA GLU A 730 25.00 -24.43 -9.92
C GLU A 730 23.71 -23.71 -10.29
N VAL A 731 23.80 -22.59 -11.00
CA VAL A 731 22.64 -21.84 -11.49
C VAL A 731 22.73 -21.60 -12.97
N LEU A 732 21.70 -22.00 -13.72
CA LEU A 732 21.54 -21.69 -15.12
C LEU A 732 20.86 -20.33 -15.27
N ILE A 733 21.51 -19.43 -16.00
CA ILE A 733 21.01 -18.06 -16.25
C ILE A 733 20.95 -17.78 -17.76
N PRO A 734 20.10 -16.86 -18.20
CA PRO A 734 20.10 -16.46 -19.61
C PRO A 734 21.43 -15.82 -20.03
N LYS A 735 21.93 -16.15 -21.23
CA LYS A 735 23.16 -15.56 -21.79
C LYS A 735 23.12 -14.03 -21.82
N GLY A 736 21.95 -13.44 -22.03
CA GLY A 736 21.77 -11.98 -22.02
C GLY A 736 22.03 -11.31 -20.67
N ASN A 737 22.02 -12.09 -19.56
CA ASN A 737 22.36 -11.62 -18.22
C ASN A 737 23.84 -11.83 -17.85
N GLU A 738 24.68 -12.33 -18.75
CA GLU A 738 26.12 -12.54 -18.47
C GLU A 738 26.83 -11.23 -18.06
N LYS A 739 26.44 -10.11 -18.63
CA LYS A 739 26.94 -8.79 -18.26
C LYS A 739 26.69 -8.43 -16.79
N ASP A 740 25.60 -8.93 -16.22
CA ASP A 740 25.20 -8.63 -14.85
C ASP A 740 26.07 -9.40 -13.83
N ILE A 741 26.79 -10.46 -14.28
CA ILE A 741 27.72 -11.24 -13.43
C ILE A 741 28.86 -10.34 -12.91
N ALA A 742 29.32 -9.39 -13.73
CA ALA A 742 30.39 -8.48 -13.31
C ALA A 742 30.04 -7.67 -12.05
N GLU A 743 28.75 -7.38 -11.86
CA GLU A 743 28.25 -6.58 -10.75
C GLU A 743 27.91 -7.38 -9.48
N LEU A 744 28.02 -8.72 -9.54
CA LEU A 744 27.72 -9.58 -8.40
C LEU A 744 28.78 -9.45 -7.29
N PRO A 745 28.40 -9.60 -6.03
CA PRO A 745 29.35 -9.74 -4.92
C PRO A 745 30.27 -10.93 -5.09
N ASP A 746 31.51 -10.81 -4.64
CA ASP A 746 32.52 -11.90 -4.79
C ASP A 746 32.08 -13.21 -4.12
N ILE A 747 31.41 -13.13 -2.98
CA ILE A 747 30.85 -14.31 -2.29
C ILE A 747 29.88 -15.12 -3.17
N VAL A 748 29.16 -14.49 -4.08
CA VAL A 748 28.25 -15.16 -5.03
C VAL A 748 29.05 -15.79 -6.17
N LYS A 749 30.07 -15.07 -6.66
CA LYS A 749 30.93 -15.55 -7.76
C LYS A 749 31.78 -16.76 -7.34
N GLU A 750 32.22 -16.76 -6.08
CA GLU A 750 33.04 -17.85 -5.50
C GLU A 750 32.20 -19.04 -5.02
N GLY A 751 30.96 -18.75 -4.57
CA GLY A 751 30.08 -19.75 -3.97
C GLY A 751 29.15 -20.48 -4.94
N LEU A 752 29.00 -20.01 -6.18
CA LEU A 752 28.09 -20.57 -7.19
C LEU A 752 28.79 -20.79 -8.52
N ILE A 753 28.51 -21.92 -9.16
CA ILE A 753 28.81 -22.12 -10.58
C ILE A 753 27.67 -21.46 -11.38
N ILE A 754 27.98 -20.38 -12.10
CA ILE A 754 26.98 -19.64 -12.88
C ILE A 754 27.17 -20.02 -14.34
N THR A 755 26.20 -20.70 -14.93
CA THR A 755 26.24 -21.21 -16.29
C THR A 755 25.30 -20.43 -17.20
N PRO A 756 25.79 -19.54 -18.08
CA PRO A 756 24.96 -18.82 -19.04
C PRO A 756 24.48 -19.75 -20.18
N VAL A 757 23.17 -19.75 -20.44
CA VAL A 757 22.50 -20.55 -21.48
C VAL A 757 21.76 -19.69 -22.49
N LYS A 758 21.76 -20.09 -23.77
CA LYS A 758 21.08 -19.41 -24.86
C LYS A 758 19.80 -20.12 -25.30
N THR A 759 19.78 -21.43 -25.18
CA THR A 759 18.71 -22.28 -25.70
C THR A 759 18.28 -23.30 -24.64
N MET A 760 17.08 -23.83 -24.81
CA MET A 760 16.58 -24.90 -23.97
C MET A 760 17.38 -26.21 -24.11
N ASP A 761 18.00 -26.45 -25.26
CA ASP A 761 18.86 -27.61 -25.47
C ASP A 761 20.10 -27.58 -24.55
N GLU A 762 20.67 -26.38 -24.33
CA GLU A 762 21.75 -26.18 -23.37
C GLU A 762 21.31 -26.41 -21.90
N VAL A 763 20.04 -26.12 -21.60
CA VAL A 763 19.45 -26.39 -20.27
C VAL A 763 19.23 -27.90 -20.06
N LEU A 764 18.92 -28.65 -21.12
CA LEU A 764 18.63 -30.09 -21.09
C LEU A 764 19.90 -30.95 -21.14
N ALA A 765 21.01 -30.40 -21.57
CA ALA A 765 22.31 -31.07 -21.66
C ALA A 765 22.90 -31.32 -20.28
#